data_6cd06dc39b5b92856b805e81a1f00216
#
_entry.id   6cd06dc39b5b92856b805e81a1f00216
#
_cell.length_a   1.000
_cell.length_b   1.000
_cell.length_c   1.000
_cell.angle_alpha   90.00
_cell.angle_beta   90.00
_cell.angle_gamma   90.00
#
_symmetry.space_group_name_H-M   'P 1'
#
loop_
_entity.id
_entity.type
_entity.pdbx_description
1 polymer ?
#
loop_
_entity_poly.entity_id
_entity_poly.type
_entity_poly.pdbx_seq_one_letter_code
_entity_poly.pdbx_strand_id
1 'polypeptide(L)'
;MSQLPIEAVMPQLLTAVKHQHQVILKAAPGAGKSTYFPLQLIQKQVVTGKVIMLEPRRLAARNIARYLAEQLGEQVGQRVGYRVRGETKVSASTQLEIVTEGVMTRMIQNDPELDGVDLLIFDEFHERSIHADTALALSLEVQEALRDDLKLVVMSATLDQEALQSLLPEACYIESEGRSFAVETRYAPLTANDHLPTVMAKNIESLMNKESGSLLAFLPGVAAIKQVQERLSHLPDDVEVCPLYGQLSFTEQQKAISPAEKGKRKVVLATNIAETSLTIEGIRLVVDSGLERVARFDLKNGLTRLEQTRIAQSSAIQRAGRAGRIEEGICVRLYSESQLKQQPQVPQPEILHSDLASLVMELALWGTTDIHELKWLDIPSAAALQQAKQLLFSLGLITEQGQLTAEGKQAHDLGVEPRAAAMLIKSQSHSDKMVNVALAAVALIEEPERNVTNIAHSLHRWLSGSHPKKSLLLKRAQSLAHKLDTTFSLREVDEDALPLVLSLAFPDRIAQQRANQFGRFALANGHGAECRPDDMLGGCEYLVAIDLMRSHSNSSQIHLACELDVNILQTTFDSLFSTKEVVDWDEKKGRLVAEKQRKLGQLVIERVSLPNPGKEKMTQALLTYVRRQGLSSLNWTPAAESLLERIRCAVDWLPEQAWPMFDEASLLDSLDEWLEPYMTSVASVKELSKINLVEALNARLGWPLNQHLDEWLPEHYQLPTGTKKRIRYQHGHEPVLSVRMQEVFGESTSPTVAIGRKRLVLELLSPAQRPLQVTSDLAAFWNGSYKDVQKEMKGRYPKHVWPDDPANHVATTKTKRQLNND
;
A
#
# COMPACT_ATOMS: atom_id res chain seq x y z
N MET A 1 36.47 7.76 -37.82
CA MET A 1 35.30 7.47 -36.99
C MET A 1 35.83 6.85 -35.70
N SER A 2 35.50 7.37 -34.57
CA SER A 2 35.88 6.75 -33.28
C SER A 2 35.18 5.42 -33.15
N GLN A 3 35.93 4.36 -32.92
CA GLN A 3 35.41 2.99 -32.77
C GLN A 3 34.49 2.92 -31.54
N LEU A 4 33.24 2.47 -31.72
CA LEU A 4 32.27 2.34 -30.61
C LEU A 4 32.74 1.24 -29.65
N PRO A 5 32.58 1.42 -28.32
CA PRO A 5 33.02 0.42 -27.36
C PRO A 5 32.44 -1.00 -27.59
N ILE A 6 31.17 -1.07 -28.03
CA ILE A 6 30.50 -2.34 -28.30
C ILE A 6 31.14 -3.13 -29.45
N GLU A 7 31.89 -2.47 -30.34
CA GLU A 7 32.55 -3.13 -31.50
C GLU A 7 33.52 -4.22 -31.02
N ALA A 8 34.20 -4.01 -29.90
CA ALA A 8 35.16 -4.96 -29.36
C ALA A 8 34.51 -6.32 -28.98
N VAL A 9 33.26 -6.30 -28.46
CA VAL A 9 32.52 -7.49 -28.04
C VAL A 9 31.53 -7.98 -29.12
N MET A 10 31.39 -7.25 -30.24
CA MET A 10 30.39 -7.54 -31.26
C MET A 10 30.50 -8.96 -31.84
N PRO A 11 31.68 -9.49 -32.18
CA PRO A 11 31.81 -10.87 -32.69
C PRO A 11 31.29 -11.90 -31.67
N GLN A 12 31.63 -11.73 -30.41
CA GLN A 12 31.15 -12.60 -29.33
C GLN A 12 29.63 -12.48 -29.15
N LEU A 13 29.10 -11.24 -29.18
CA LEU A 13 27.67 -10.98 -29.02
C LEU A 13 26.82 -11.60 -30.13
N LEU A 14 27.23 -11.44 -31.38
CA LEU A 14 26.55 -12.02 -32.55
C LEU A 14 26.62 -13.57 -32.51
N THR A 15 27.76 -14.14 -32.11
CA THR A 15 27.90 -15.59 -31.92
C THR A 15 26.99 -16.09 -30.80
N ALA A 16 26.92 -15.37 -29.67
CA ALA A 16 26.03 -15.72 -28.58
C ALA A 16 24.56 -15.68 -29.00
N VAL A 17 24.10 -14.61 -29.67
CA VAL A 17 22.72 -14.51 -30.20
C VAL A 17 22.40 -15.64 -31.17
N LYS A 18 23.36 -16.08 -31.97
CA LYS A 18 23.16 -17.16 -32.92
C LYS A 18 22.96 -18.51 -32.24
N HIS A 19 23.71 -18.79 -31.15
CA HIS A 19 23.81 -20.12 -30.57
C HIS A 19 23.15 -20.28 -29.19
N GLN A 20 22.84 -19.16 -28.51
CA GLN A 20 22.22 -19.17 -27.18
C GLN A 20 20.78 -18.66 -27.26
N HIS A 21 19.93 -19.16 -26.35
CA HIS A 21 18.53 -18.69 -26.23
C HIS A 21 18.40 -17.41 -25.41
N GLN A 22 19.33 -17.17 -24.50
CA GLN A 22 19.31 -16.02 -23.60
C GLN A 22 20.69 -15.37 -23.54
N VAL A 23 20.73 -14.05 -23.67
CA VAL A 23 21.94 -13.24 -23.60
C VAL A 23 21.71 -12.02 -22.69
N ILE A 24 22.63 -11.76 -21.81
CA ILE A 24 22.66 -10.55 -20.99
C ILE A 24 23.82 -9.68 -21.48
N LEU A 25 23.52 -8.48 -21.96
CA LEU A 25 24.49 -7.52 -22.39
C LEU A 25 24.57 -6.33 -21.44
N LYS A 26 25.66 -6.21 -20.70
CA LYS A 26 25.97 -5.02 -19.93
C LYS A 26 26.86 -4.09 -20.75
N ALA A 27 26.39 -2.89 -21.02
CA ALA A 27 27.15 -1.90 -21.78
C ALA A 27 26.82 -0.48 -21.32
N ALA A 28 27.85 0.34 -21.16
CA ALA A 28 27.69 1.74 -20.74
C ALA A 28 26.76 2.53 -21.68
N PRO A 29 26.10 3.59 -21.21
CA PRO A 29 25.36 4.49 -22.12
C PRO A 29 26.26 5.09 -23.17
N GLY A 30 25.82 5.06 -24.43
CA GLY A 30 26.60 5.55 -25.57
C GLY A 30 27.61 4.54 -26.18
N ALA A 31 27.67 3.31 -25.62
CA ALA A 31 28.52 2.25 -26.19
C ALA A 31 28.06 1.75 -27.58
N GLY A 32 26.84 2.09 -28.01
CA GLY A 32 26.25 1.65 -29.28
C GLY A 32 25.30 0.46 -29.15
N LYS A 33 24.89 0.07 -27.92
CA LYS A 33 24.01 -1.08 -27.67
C LYS A 33 22.65 -0.96 -28.38
N SER A 34 22.04 0.22 -28.36
CA SER A 34 20.69 0.47 -28.91
C SER A 34 20.72 0.79 -30.42
N THR A 35 21.88 1.01 -31.00
CA THR A 35 22.03 1.43 -32.40
C THR A 35 22.92 0.50 -33.23
N TYR A 36 24.19 0.34 -32.85
CA TYR A 36 25.13 -0.45 -33.61
C TYR A 36 24.83 -1.96 -33.56
N PHE A 37 24.47 -2.47 -32.39
CA PHE A 37 24.15 -3.90 -32.26
C PHE A 37 22.89 -4.30 -33.08
N PRO A 38 21.72 -3.66 -33.00
CA PRO A 38 20.58 -4.00 -33.84
C PRO A 38 20.87 -3.82 -35.33
N LEU A 39 21.69 -2.82 -35.72
CA LEU A 39 22.12 -2.62 -37.08
C LEU A 39 22.92 -3.82 -37.59
N GLN A 40 23.89 -4.32 -36.80
CA GLN A 40 24.70 -5.48 -37.14
C GLN A 40 23.88 -6.77 -37.26
N LEU A 41 22.84 -6.95 -36.45
CA LEU A 41 21.92 -8.08 -36.56
C LEU A 41 21.26 -8.14 -37.93
N ILE A 42 20.78 -6.99 -38.46
CA ILE A 42 20.11 -6.90 -39.74
C ILE A 42 21.14 -7.08 -40.87
N GLN A 43 22.24 -6.35 -40.83
CA GLN A 43 23.26 -6.36 -41.89
C GLN A 43 23.91 -7.73 -42.08
N LYS A 44 24.13 -8.45 -40.99
CA LYS A 44 24.76 -9.79 -41.03
C LYS A 44 23.75 -10.94 -41.04
N GLN A 45 22.45 -10.64 -41.04
CA GLN A 45 21.35 -11.64 -41.05
C GLN A 45 21.58 -12.74 -40.00
N VAL A 46 21.81 -12.33 -38.77
CA VAL A 46 22.14 -13.25 -37.66
C VAL A 46 20.94 -14.10 -37.26
N VAL A 47 19.74 -13.57 -37.47
CA VAL A 47 18.45 -14.25 -37.29
C VAL A 47 17.65 -14.17 -38.57
N THR A 48 16.76 -15.13 -38.82
CA THR A 48 15.98 -15.25 -40.06
C THR A 48 14.64 -14.53 -39.97
N GLY A 49 14.02 -14.55 -38.85
CA GLY A 49 12.74 -13.87 -38.56
C GLY A 49 12.93 -12.44 -38.08
N LYS A 50 11.86 -11.88 -37.58
CA LYS A 50 11.83 -10.50 -37.08
C LYS A 50 12.57 -10.36 -35.74
N VAL A 51 13.15 -9.20 -35.57
CA VAL A 51 13.68 -8.71 -34.30
C VAL A 51 12.72 -7.68 -33.73
N ILE A 52 12.26 -7.85 -32.52
CA ILE A 52 11.51 -6.82 -31.80
C ILE A 52 12.39 -6.28 -30.69
N MET A 53 12.56 -4.96 -30.66
CA MET A 53 13.37 -4.26 -29.69
C MET A 53 12.46 -3.36 -28.84
N LEU A 54 12.40 -3.65 -27.54
CA LEU A 54 11.66 -2.89 -26.57
C LEU A 54 12.47 -1.69 -26.12
N GLU A 55 11.89 -0.49 -26.22
CA GLU A 55 12.46 0.79 -25.80
C GLU A 55 11.46 1.52 -24.89
N PRO A 56 11.81 1.92 -23.66
CA PRO A 56 10.84 2.48 -22.70
C PRO A 56 10.21 3.80 -23.16
N ARG A 57 10.89 4.57 -24.02
CA ARG A 57 10.47 5.94 -24.35
C ARG A 57 10.11 6.12 -25.82
N ARG A 58 8.90 6.65 -26.08
CA ARG A 58 8.38 6.90 -27.43
C ARG A 58 9.31 7.74 -28.30
N LEU A 59 9.92 8.79 -27.71
CA LEU A 59 10.83 9.67 -28.43
C LEU A 59 12.10 8.92 -28.84
N ALA A 60 12.66 8.14 -27.93
CA ALA A 60 13.85 7.32 -28.19
C ALA A 60 13.55 6.26 -29.25
N ALA A 61 12.44 5.52 -29.14
CA ALA A 61 12.03 4.53 -30.16
C ALA A 61 11.95 5.12 -31.57
N ARG A 62 11.33 6.30 -31.72
CA ARG A 62 11.27 7.00 -33.01
C ARG A 62 12.65 7.43 -33.55
N ASN A 63 13.46 7.99 -32.67
CA ASN A 63 14.79 8.51 -33.06
C ASN A 63 15.74 7.37 -33.42
N ILE A 64 15.71 6.27 -32.66
CA ILE A 64 16.50 5.06 -32.95
C ILE A 64 16.05 4.48 -34.31
N ALA A 65 14.74 4.32 -34.52
CA ALA A 65 14.22 3.80 -35.79
C ALA A 65 14.63 4.67 -36.97
N ARG A 66 14.56 5.99 -36.86
CA ARG A 66 14.99 6.93 -37.90
C ARG A 66 16.49 6.80 -38.16
N TYR A 67 17.28 6.84 -37.09
CA TYR A 67 18.75 6.74 -37.23
C TYR A 67 19.17 5.42 -37.91
N LEU A 68 18.60 4.29 -37.50
CA LEU A 68 18.93 2.99 -38.10
C LEU A 68 18.47 2.88 -39.55
N ALA A 69 17.31 3.41 -39.90
CA ALA A 69 16.84 3.46 -41.29
C ALA A 69 17.77 4.33 -42.15
N GLU A 70 18.20 5.51 -41.68
CA GLU A 70 19.17 6.37 -42.35
C GLU A 70 20.54 5.69 -42.57
N GLN A 71 21.03 4.93 -41.58
CA GLN A 71 22.25 4.12 -41.69
C GLN A 71 22.14 3.03 -42.77
N LEU A 72 20.95 2.54 -43.04
CA LEU A 72 20.66 1.58 -44.11
C LEU A 72 20.35 2.23 -45.46
N GLY A 73 20.29 3.57 -45.50
CA GLY A 73 19.90 4.33 -46.71
C GLY A 73 18.41 4.19 -47.04
N GLU A 74 17.54 3.93 -46.05
CA GLU A 74 16.12 3.62 -46.22
C GLU A 74 15.24 4.60 -45.45
N GLN A 75 13.96 4.59 -45.80
CA GLN A 75 12.93 5.28 -45.01
C GLN A 75 12.42 4.38 -43.86
N VAL A 76 12.00 5.02 -42.77
CA VAL A 76 11.38 4.33 -41.64
C VAL A 76 10.09 3.64 -42.11
N GLY A 77 9.93 2.38 -41.73
CA GLY A 77 8.84 1.51 -42.16
C GLY A 77 9.23 0.49 -43.24
N GLN A 78 10.46 0.56 -43.77
CA GLN A 78 11.04 -0.48 -44.62
C GLN A 78 11.64 -1.58 -43.71
N ARG A 79 12.94 -1.87 -43.76
CA ARG A 79 13.53 -2.92 -42.90
C ARG A 79 13.53 -2.54 -41.42
N VAL A 80 13.53 -1.25 -41.09
CA VAL A 80 13.42 -0.75 -39.71
C VAL A 80 12.14 0.04 -39.57
N GLY A 81 11.33 -0.33 -38.59
CA GLY A 81 10.09 0.34 -38.28
C GLY A 81 9.88 0.53 -36.76
N TYR A 82 8.81 1.19 -36.37
CA TYR A 82 8.45 1.33 -34.97
C TYR A 82 6.94 1.25 -34.74
N ARG A 83 6.56 0.83 -33.52
CA ARG A 83 5.19 0.93 -32.99
C ARG A 83 5.20 1.58 -31.62
N VAL A 84 4.52 2.69 -31.53
CA VAL A 84 4.30 3.40 -30.26
C VAL A 84 2.82 3.71 -30.12
N ARG A 85 2.37 4.04 -28.91
CA ARG A 85 0.94 4.35 -28.69
C ARG A 85 0.45 5.45 -29.63
N GLY A 86 -0.49 5.13 -30.49
CA GLY A 86 -1.12 6.04 -31.44
C GLY A 86 -0.33 6.27 -32.75
N GLU A 87 0.80 5.63 -32.97
CA GLU A 87 1.56 5.75 -34.22
C GLU A 87 2.30 4.45 -34.56
N THR A 88 2.14 4.01 -35.78
CA THR A 88 2.78 2.82 -36.30
C THR A 88 3.41 3.13 -37.67
N LYS A 89 4.69 2.75 -37.86
CA LYS A 89 5.40 2.83 -39.13
C LYS A 89 6.16 1.53 -39.38
N VAL A 90 5.44 0.52 -39.87
CA VAL A 90 5.98 -0.79 -40.26
C VAL A 90 5.36 -1.25 -41.55
N SER A 91 5.99 -2.18 -42.23
CA SER A 91 5.49 -2.85 -43.44
C SER A 91 5.77 -4.35 -43.39
N ALA A 92 5.34 -5.10 -44.36
CA ALA A 92 5.66 -6.51 -44.50
C ALA A 92 7.17 -6.81 -44.64
N SER A 93 7.96 -5.82 -45.05
CA SER A 93 9.42 -5.94 -45.19
C SER A 93 10.18 -5.58 -43.89
N THR A 94 9.50 -5.18 -42.85
CA THR A 94 10.14 -4.76 -41.59
C THR A 94 10.76 -5.95 -40.88
N GLN A 95 12.06 -5.91 -40.66
CA GLN A 95 12.89 -6.91 -40.01
C GLN A 95 13.15 -6.56 -38.53
N LEU A 96 13.30 -5.25 -38.25
CA LEU A 96 13.43 -4.74 -36.88
C LEU A 96 12.28 -3.81 -36.57
N GLU A 97 11.47 -4.18 -35.58
CA GLU A 97 10.43 -3.33 -35.05
C GLU A 97 10.86 -2.80 -33.68
N ILE A 98 10.96 -1.49 -33.52
CA ILE A 98 11.21 -0.84 -32.23
C ILE A 98 9.89 -0.50 -31.62
N VAL A 99 9.61 -1.05 -30.44
CA VAL A 99 8.29 -0.95 -29.78
C VAL A 99 8.43 -0.38 -28.38
N THR A 100 7.39 0.33 -27.93
CA THR A 100 7.32 0.70 -26.52
C THR A 100 6.78 -0.46 -25.69
N GLU A 101 7.13 -0.50 -24.42
CA GLU A 101 6.88 -1.59 -23.47
C GLU A 101 5.43 -2.07 -23.48
N GLY A 102 4.44 -1.19 -23.31
CA GLY A 102 3.02 -1.57 -23.34
C GLY A 102 2.52 -2.04 -24.72
N VAL A 103 3.25 -1.76 -25.81
CA VAL A 103 2.98 -2.35 -27.13
C VAL A 103 3.49 -3.78 -27.16
N MET A 104 4.67 -4.04 -26.59
CA MET A 104 5.25 -5.37 -26.51
C MET A 104 4.36 -6.33 -25.75
N THR A 105 3.89 -5.96 -24.55
CA THR A 105 2.99 -6.80 -23.75
C THR A 105 1.74 -7.21 -24.56
N ARG A 106 1.12 -6.25 -25.28
CA ARG A 106 -0.02 -6.53 -26.15
C ARG A 106 0.30 -7.44 -27.34
N MET A 107 1.49 -7.30 -27.92
CA MET A 107 1.90 -8.18 -29.02
C MET A 107 1.98 -9.62 -28.54
N ILE A 108 2.59 -9.87 -27.38
CA ILE A 108 2.67 -11.19 -26.76
C ILE A 108 1.28 -11.76 -26.45
N GLN A 109 0.37 -10.92 -25.90
CA GLN A 109 -0.98 -11.36 -25.54
C GLN A 109 -1.87 -11.66 -26.73
N ASN A 110 -1.73 -10.88 -27.84
CA ASN A 110 -2.50 -11.09 -29.05
C ASN A 110 -1.97 -12.26 -29.89
N ASP A 111 -0.70 -12.55 -29.80
CA ASP A 111 -0.03 -13.65 -30.48
C ASP A 111 1.01 -14.26 -29.54
N PRO A 112 0.57 -15.18 -28.65
CA PRO A 112 1.48 -15.82 -27.68
C PRO A 112 2.59 -16.64 -28.34
N GLU A 113 2.40 -17.14 -29.56
CA GLU A 113 3.43 -17.85 -30.30
C GLU A 113 4.44 -16.90 -30.95
N LEU A 114 4.15 -15.58 -31.04
CA LEU A 114 4.99 -14.57 -31.67
C LEU A 114 5.45 -15.02 -33.08
N ASP A 115 4.49 -15.38 -33.93
CA ASP A 115 4.77 -15.95 -35.24
C ASP A 115 5.70 -15.06 -36.10
N GLY A 116 6.73 -15.68 -36.62
CA GLY A 116 7.76 -14.98 -37.41
C GLY A 116 8.74 -14.09 -36.62
N VAL A 117 8.68 -14.10 -35.27
CA VAL A 117 9.64 -13.39 -34.42
C VAL A 117 10.68 -14.38 -33.90
N ASP A 118 11.96 -14.08 -34.13
CA ASP A 118 13.08 -14.90 -33.68
C ASP A 118 13.78 -14.34 -32.45
N LEU A 119 13.73 -12.99 -32.25
CA LEU A 119 14.51 -12.34 -31.23
C LEU A 119 13.74 -11.19 -30.59
N LEU A 120 13.70 -11.19 -29.26
CA LEU A 120 13.26 -10.06 -28.44
C LEU A 120 14.46 -9.40 -27.76
N ILE A 121 14.55 -8.10 -27.87
CA ILE A 121 15.59 -7.29 -27.22
C ILE A 121 14.92 -6.36 -26.22
N PHE A 122 15.32 -6.45 -24.97
CA PHE A 122 14.91 -5.55 -23.89
C PHE A 122 15.99 -4.49 -23.67
N ASP A 123 15.79 -3.30 -24.23
CA ASP A 123 16.76 -2.21 -24.05
C ASP A 123 16.42 -1.38 -22.79
N GLU A 124 17.46 -0.76 -22.23
CA GLU A 124 17.37 0.05 -21.00
C GLU A 124 16.66 -0.66 -19.84
N PHE A 125 16.79 -1.98 -19.74
CA PHE A 125 16.06 -2.81 -18.77
C PHE A 125 16.31 -2.39 -17.31
N HIS A 126 17.38 -1.67 -17.02
CA HIS A 126 17.67 -1.10 -15.71
C HIS A 126 16.69 0.01 -15.26
N GLU A 127 15.86 0.56 -16.16
CA GLU A 127 14.77 1.46 -15.76
C GLU A 127 13.68 0.73 -14.96
N ARG A 128 13.60 -0.60 -15.06
CA ARG A 128 12.73 -1.49 -14.27
C ARG A 128 11.29 -0.99 -14.20
N SER A 129 10.73 -0.61 -15.37
CA SER A 129 9.31 -0.29 -15.47
C SER A 129 8.45 -1.54 -15.26
N ILE A 130 7.22 -1.34 -14.79
CA ILE A 130 6.26 -2.44 -14.58
C ILE A 130 5.95 -3.18 -15.90
N HIS A 131 5.93 -2.46 -17.02
CA HIS A 131 5.67 -3.02 -18.34
C HIS A 131 6.86 -3.83 -18.86
N ALA A 132 8.10 -3.40 -18.64
CA ALA A 132 9.29 -4.14 -19.02
C ALA A 132 9.39 -5.45 -18.23
N ASP A 133 9.17 -5.39 -16.92
CA ASP A 133 9.16 -6.57 -16.05
C ASP A 133 8.04 -7.55 -16.47
N THR A 134 6.85 -7.05 -16.79
CA THR A 134 5.72 -7.87 -17.28
C THR A 134 6.06 -8.50 -18.64
N ALA A 135 6.57 -7.73 -19.58
CA ALA A 135 6.93 -8.24 -20.91
C ALA A 135 8.01 -9.33 -20.81
N LEU A 136 9.01 -9.17 -19.93
CA LEU A 136 10.03 -10.19 -19.70
C LEU A 136 9.42 -11.46 -19.09
N ALA A 137 8.57 -11.33 -18.05
CA ALA A 137 7.93 -12.48 -17.41
C ALA A 137 7.09 -13.29 -18.40
N LEU A 138 6.27 -12.62 -19.22
CA LEU A 138 5.50 -13.27 -20.28
C LEU A 138 6.39 -13.91 -21.36
N SER A 139 7.47 -13.21 -21.77
CA SER A 139 8.40 -13.75 -22.77
C SER A 139 9.14 -15.00 -22.29
N LEU A 140 9.45 -15.08 -21.00
CA LEU A 140 10.07 -16.27 -20.41
C LEU A 140 9.10 -17.45 -20.40
N GLU A 141 7.83 -17.24 -20.09
CA GLU A 141 6.83 -18.29 -20.18
C GLU A 141 6.58 -18.74 -21.62
N VAL A 142 6.50 -17.79 -22.57
CA VAL A 142 6.43 -18.11 -24.01
C VAL A 142 7.62 -18.95 -24.45
N GLN A 143 8.83 -18.58 -24.05
CA GLN A 143 10.05 -19.32 -24.40
C GLN A 143 10.04 -20.73 -23.81
N GLU A 144 9.56 -20.87 -22.56
CA GLU A 144 9.55 -22.16 -21.87
C GLU A 144 8.43 -23.09 -22.33
N ALA A 145 7.24 -22.54 -22.60
CA ALA A 145 6.04 -23.32 -22.83
C ALA A 145 5.65 -23.45 -24.32
N LEU A 146 5.98 -22.47 -25.17
CA LEU A 146 5.49 -22.39 -26.55
C LEU A 146 6.60 -22.32 -27.59
N ARG A 147 7.69 -21.62 -27.32
CA ARG A 147 8.73 -21.27 -28.29
C ARG A 147 10.14 -21.46 -27.71
N ASP A 148 10.58 -22.69 -27.61
CA ASP A 148 11.94 -23.04 -27.16
C ASP A 148 13.05 -22.48 -28.07
N ASP A 149 12.72 -22.08 -29.30
CA ASP A 149 13.61 -21.44 -30.27
C ASP A 149 13.72 -19.92 -30.14
N LEU A 150 12.77 -19.26 -29.44
CA LEU A 150 12.74 -17.81 -29.23
C LEU A 150 13.98 -17.34 -28.46
N LYS A 151 14.63 -16.29 -28.97
CA LYS A 151 15.82 -15.73 -28.36
C LYS A 151 15.50 -14.45 -27.58
N LEU A 152 16.14 -14.29 -26.42
CA LEU A 152 15.97 -13.13 -25.56
C LEU A 152 17.34 -12.45 -25.34
N VAL A 153 17.42 -11.15 -25.54
CA VAL A 153 18.57 -10.33 -25.19
C VAL A 153 18.14 -9.23 -24.23
N VAL A 154 18.72 -9.22 -23.04
CA VAL A 154 18.48 -8.17 -22.04
C VAL A 154 19.67 -7.25 -22.00
N MET A 155 19.46 -5.97 -22.35
CA MET A 155 20.50 -4.96 -22.39
C MET A 155 20.36 -3.95 -21.26
N SER A 156 21.46 -3.63 -20.62
CA SER A 156 21.46 -2.71 -19.50
C SER A 156 22.79 -1.98 -19.34
N ALA A 157 22.72 -0.78 -18.75
CA ALA A 157 23.91 -0.02 -18.35
C ALA A 157 24.36 -0.36 -16.92
N THR A 158 23.41 -0.60 -16.04
CA THR A 158 23.64 -0.83 -14.59
C THR A 158 22.60 -1.84 -14.11
N LEU A 159 22.93 -3.10 -14.02
CA LEU A 159 22.03 -4.13 -13.52
C LEU A 159 22.57 -4.71 -12.23
N ASP A 160 21.63 -5.16 -11.38
CA ASP A 160 21.90 -6.21 -10.42
C ASP A 160 22.16 -7.50 -11.22
N GLN A 161 23.43 -7.74 -11.49
CA GLN A 161 23.87 -8.87 -12.31
C GLN A 161 23.48 -10.20 -11.66
N GLU A 162 23.60 -10.30 -10.35
CA GLU A 162 23.31 -11.51 -9.59
C GLU A 162 21.80 -11.86 -9.67
N ALA A 163 20.95 -10.87 -9.50
CA ALA A 163 19.49 -11.08 -9.58
C ALA A 163 19.07 -11.48 -11.00
N LEU A 164 19.60 -10.83 -12.03
CA LEU A 164 19.24 -11.18 -13.42
C LEU A 164 19.83 -12.53 -13.86
N GLN A 165 21.04 -12.89 -13.43
CA GLN A 165 21.62 -14.21 -13.68
C GLN A 165 20.89 -15.32 -12.90
N SER A 166 20.33 -14.98 -11.72
CA SER A 166 19.46 -15.93 -10.99
C SER A 166 18.15 -16.20 -11.72
N LEU A 167 17.58 -15.16 -12.36
CA LEU A 167 16.36 -15.29 -13.17
C LEU A 167 16.65 -16.04 -14.50
N LEU A 168 17.80 -15.78 -15.10
CA LEU A 168 18.25 -16.31 -16.39
C LEU A 168 19.55 -17.10 -16.22
N PRO A 169 19.52 -18.28 -15.58
CA PRO A 169 20.73 -19.01 -15.19
C PRO A 169 21.56 -19.53 -16.38
N GLU A 170 20.91 -19.75 -17.52
CA GLU A 170 21.55 -20.23 -18.75
C GLU A 170 22.02 -19.10 -19.67
N ALA A 171 21.79 -17.82 -19.29
CA ALA A 171 22.10 -16.70 -20.15
C ALA A 171 23.61 -16.50 -20.30
N CYS A 172 24.05 -16.29 -21.54
CA CYS A 172 25.40 -15.86 -21.84
C CYS A 172 25.59 -14.40 -21.42
N TYR A 173 26.46 -14.14 -20.44
CA TYR A 173 26.77 -12.79 -19.99
C TYR A 173 27.92 -12.19 -20.79
N ILE A 174 27.71 -11.00 -21.34
CA ILE A 174 28.69 -10.24 -22.10
C ILE A 174 28.75 -8.83 -21.55
N GLU A 175 29.95 -8.34 -21.29
CA GLU A 175 30.17 -6.99 -20.78
C GLU A 175 31.03 -6.20 -21.79
N SER A 176 30.53 -5.05 -22.21
CA SER A 176 31.28 -4.09 -23.02
C SER A 176 31.81 -2.99 -22.10
N GLU A 177 33.12 -2.93 -21.96
CA GLU A 177 33.77 -1.83 -21.26
C GLU A 177 33.54 -0.53 -22.04
N GLY A 178 32.85 0.43 -21.41
CA GLY A 178 32.58 1.72 -22.02
C GLY A 178 33.86 2.55 -22.14
N ARG A 179 34.08 3.20 -23.26
CA ARG A 179 35.02 4.34 -23.34
C ARG A 179 34.28 5.58 -22.83
N SER A 180 34.46 5.93 -21.58
CA SER A 180 34.11 7.26 -21.04
C SER A 180 35.40 8.00 -20.77
N PHE A 181 35.43 9.26 -21.15
CA PHE A 181 36.50 10.15 -20.70
C PHE A 181 36.40 10.37 -19.21
N ALA A 182 37.50 10.73 -18.56
CA ALA A 182 37.50 11.01 -17.14
C ALA A 182 36.53 12.14 -16.80
N VAL A 183 35.75 11.95 -15.73
CA VAL A 183 34.87 12.99 -15.18
C VAL A 183 35.36 13.39 -13.80
N GLU A 184 35.84 14.62 -13.68
CA GLU A 184 36.20 15.19 -12.40
C GLU A 184 34.93 15.42 -11.56
N THR A 185 34.81 14.73 -10.45
CA THR A 185 33.66 14.89 -9.53
C THR A 185 34.02 15.88 -8.40
N ARG A 186 33.25 16.95 -8.30
CA ARG A 186 33.35 17.97 -7.25
C ARG A 186 32.11 17.91 -6.36
N TYR A 187 32.27 18.01 -5.05
CA TYR A 187 31.17 17.99 -4.08
C TYR A 187 30.93 19.39 -3.51
N ALA A 188 29.70 19.88 -3.59
CA ALA A 188 29.24 21.15 -3.05
C ALA A 188 27.89 20.93 -2.29
N PRO A 189 27.90 20.20 -1.14
CA PRO A 189 26.69 19.79 -0.49
C PRO A 189 25.84 20.95 0.01
N LEU A 190 24.52 20.85 -0.20
CA LEU A 190 23.54 21.79 0.35
C LEU A 190 23.51 21.71 1.87
N THR A 191 23.44 22.87 2.51
CA THR A 191 23.14 22.99 3.95
C THR A 191 21.63 23.06 4.19
N ALA A 192 21.19 22.91 5.45
CA ALA A 192 19.77 22.94 5.79
C ALA A 192 19.04 24.27 5.43
N ASN A 193 19.79 25.35 5.35
CA ASN A 193 19.26 26.69 5.04
C ASN A 193 19.37 27.06 3.57
N ASP A 194 19.95 26.22 2.73
CA ASP A 194 20.17 26.53 1.33
C ASP A 194 18.90 26.30 0.50
N HIS A 195 18.60 27.25 -0.37
CA HIS A 195 17.54 27.12 -1.36
C HIS A 195 18.09 26.52 -2.63
N LEU A 196 17.72 25.28 -2.94
CA LEU A 196 18.26 24.52 -4.08
C LEU A 196 18.36 25.31 -5.39
N PRO A 197 17.32 26.01 -5.90
CA PRO A 197 17.41 26.78 -7.13
C PRO A 197 18.48 27.88 -7.11
N THR A 198 18.71 28.49 -5.96
CA THR A 198 19.73 29.53 -5.81
C THR A 198 21.15 28.96 -5.86
N VAL A 199 21.38 27.82 -5.15
CA VAL A 199 22.68 27.15 -5.15
C VAL A 199 22.99 26.55 -6.53
N MET A 200 21.97 25.94 -7.17
CA MET A 200 22.08 25.40 -8.52
C MET A 200 22.50 26.48 -9.52
N ALA A 201 21.80 27.64 -9.53
CA ALA A 201 22.13 28.75 -10.43
C ALA A 201 23.56 29.25 -10.22
N LYS A 202 24.00 29.47 -8.97
CA LYS A 202 25.37 29.89 -8.64
C LYS A 202 26.43 28.91 -9.14
N ASN A 203 26.21 27.61 -9.02
CA ASN A 203 27.14 26.60 -9.52
C ASN A 203 27.18 26.57 -11.05
N ILE A 204 26.02 26.73 -11.71
CA ILE A 204 25.93 26.84 -13.17
C ILE A 204 26.71 28.06 -13.63
N GLU A 205 26.48 29.23 -13.08
CA GLU A 205 27.20 30.46 -13.42
C GLU A 205 28.71 30.32 -13.20
N SER A 206 29.14 29.76 -12.07
CA SER A 206 30.56 29.54 -11.79
C SER A 206 31.22 28.62 -12.80
N LEU A 207 30.57 27.54 -13.21
CA LEU A 207 31.08 26.62 -14.22
C LEU A 207 31.11 27.25 -15.61
N MET A 208 30.02 27.95 -15.99
CA MET A 208 29.92 28.60 -17.29
C MET A 208 30.97 29.70 -17.49
N ASN A 209 31.39 30.37 -16.38
CA ASN A 209 32.42 31.40 -16.40
C ASN A 209 33.86 30.83 -16.41
N LYS A 210 34.08 29.63 -15.82
CA LYS A 210 35.42 29.09 -15.61
C LYS A 210 35.79 28.00 -16.60
N GLU A 211 34.82 27.31 -17.14
CA GLU A 211 34.98 26.11 -17.96
C GLU A 211 34.37 26.31 -19.35
N SER A 212 34.87 25.56 -20.33
CA SER A 212 34.30 25.51 -21.70
C SER A 212 33.24 24.39 -21.80
N GLY A 213 32.48 24.43 -22.90
CA GLY A 213 31.47 23.41 -23.21
C GLY A 213 30.06 23.72 -22.72
N SER A 214 29.08 22.94 -23.11
CA SER A 214 27.71 23.05 -22.68
C SER A 214 27.47 22.30 -21.37
N LEU A 215 26.44 22.72 -20.64
CA LEU A 215 26.11 22.23 -19.27
C LEU A 215 24.75 21.56 -19.23
N LEU A 216 24.67 20.46 -18.49
CA LEU A 216 23.42 19.77 -18.12
C LEU A 216 23.23 19.82 -16.62
N ALA A 217 22.11 20.39 -16.17
CA ALA A 217 21.74 20.45 -14.77
C ALA A 217 20.55 19.53 -14.46
N PHE A 218 20.70 18.64 -13.49
CA PHE A 218 19.64 17.74 -13.04
C PHE A 218 18.87 18.32 -11.85
N LEU A 219 17.56 18.48 -12.03
CA LEU A 219 16.64 19.11 -11.08
C LEU A 219 15.44 18.19 -10.77
N PRO A 220 14.88 18.24 -9.57
CA PRO A 220 13.83 17.29 -9.15
C PRO A 220 12.49 17.48 -9.87
N GLY A 221 12.24 18.64 -10.49
CA GLY A 221 10.99 18.88 -11.19
C GLY A 221 10.83 20.24 -11.82
N VAL A 222 9.73 20.44 -12.53
CA VAL A 222 9.44 21.61 -13.36
C VAL A 222 9.50 22.94 -12.60
N ALA A 223 8.99 22.96 -11.33
CA ALA A 223 9.02 24.17 -10.51
C ALA A 223 10.47 24.62 -10.24
N ALA A 224 11.36 23.68 -9.90
CA ALA A 224 12.77 23.98 -9.68
C ALA A 224 13.45 24.44 -10.98
N ILE A 225 13.14 23.80 -12.11
CA ILE A 225 13.64 24.20 -13.44
C ILE A 225 13.29 25.66 -13.75
N LYS A 226 12.02 26.05 -13.58
CA LYS A 226 11.57 27.43 -13.83
C LYS A 226 12.26 28.44 -12.92
N GLN A 227 12.37 28.10 -11.63
CA GLN A 227 13.06 28.99 -10.69
C GLN A 227 14.55 29.16 -10.97
N VAL A 228 15.23 28.12 -11.47
CA VAL A 228 16.63 28.22 -11.91
C VAL A 228 16.71 29.03 -13.20
N GLN A 229 15.81 28.76 -14.17
CA GLN A 229 15.76 29.48 -15.44
C GLN A 229 15.60 31.01 -15.24
N GLU A 230 14.69 31.41 -14.35
CA GLU A 230 14.49 32.83 -13.98
C GLU A 230 15.78 33.45 -13.41
N ARG A 231 16.52 32.72 -12.58
CA ARG A 231 17.78 33.19 -11.98
C ARG A 231 18.94 33.27 -12.96
N LEU A 232 18.87 32.53 -14.05
CA LEU A 232 19.91 32.52 -15.11
C LEU A 232 19.59 33.49 -16.26
N SER A 233 18.58 34.33 -16.14
CA SER A 233 18.17 35.29 -17.20
C SER A 233 19.24 36.35 -17.55
N HIS A 234 20.27 36.50 -16.71
CA HIS A 234 21.36 37.46 -16.91
C HIS A 234 22.66 36.84 -17.51
N LEU A 235 22.62 35.59 -17.90
CA LEU A 235 23.76 34.95 -18.59
C LEU A 235 24.02 35.66 -19.92
N PRO A 236 25.28 35.67 -20.43
CA PRO A 236 25.63 36.27 -21.72
C PRO A 236 24.80 35.70 -22.88
N ASP A 237 24.61 36.50 -23.93
CA ASP A 237 23.80 36.15 -25.12
C ASP A 237 24.31 34.94 -25.90
N ASP A 238 25.57 34.55 -25.71
CA ASP A 238 26.16 33.33 -26.27
C ASP A 238 25.76 32.05 -25.49
N VAL A 239 25.08 32.16 -24.34
CA VAL A 239 24.63 31.05 -23.53
C VAL A 239 23.11 30.91 -23.62
N GLU A 240 22.64 29.85 -24.25
CA GLU A 240 21.20 29.55 -24.34
C GLU A 240 20.74 28.63 -23.21
N VAL A 241 19.74 29.08 -22.45
CA VAL A 241 19.13 28.26 -21.37
C VAL A 241 17.90 27.52 -21.88
N CYS A 242 17.96 26.18 -21.93
CA CYS A 242 16.93 25.29 -22.46
C CYS A 242 16.36 24.41 -21.38
N PRO A 243 15.04 24.52 -21.02
CA PRO A 243 14.38 23.54 -20.16
C PRO A 243 14.17 22.21 -20.90
N LEU A 244 14.23 21.06 -20.15
CA LEU A 244 13.98 19.74 -20.72
C LEU A 244 13.20 18.86 -19.70
N TYR A 245 11.91 18.67 -19.98
CA TYR A 245 11.01 17.79 -19.20
C TYR A 245 9.86 17.27 -20.07
N GLY A 246 9.25 16.17 -19.67
CA GLY A 246 8.31 15.41 -20.49
C GLY A 246 7.07 16.14 -21.00
N GLN A 247 6.64 17.23 -20.34
CA GLN A 247 5.44 18.01 -20.72
C GLN A 247 5.72 19.11 -21.76
N LEU A 248 6.97 19.29 -22.21
CA LEU A 248 7.29 20.23 -23.27
C LEU A 248 6.81 19.74 -24.63
N SER A 249 6.57 20.66 -25.54
CA SER A 249 6.29 20.34 -26.94
C SER A 249 7.50 19.61 -27.57
N PHE A 250 7.23 18.85 -28.62
CA PHE A 250 8.29 18.15 -29.35
C PHE A 250 9.41 19.12 -29.84
N THR A 251 9.01 20.30 -30.34
CA THR A 251 9.95 21.33 -30.83
C THR A 251 10.85 21.84 -29.71
N GLU A 252 10.30 22.08 -28.52
CA GLU A 252 11.09 22.54 -27.37
C GLU A 252 12.04 21.47 -26.87
N GLN A 253 11.59 20.20 -26.81
CA GLN A 253 12.46 19.09 -26.45
C GLN A 253 13.58 18.90 -27.47
N GLN A 254 13.25 18.95 -28.76
CA GLN A 254 14.27 18.84 -29.84
C GLN A 254 15.29 19.96 -29.77
N LYS A 255 14.87 21.20 -29.46
CA LYS A 255 15.75 22.35 -29.26
C LYS A 255 16.73 22.10 -28.11
N ALA A 256 16.31 21.52 -27.00
CA ALA A 256 17.19 21.22 -25.87
C ALA A 256 18.19 20.10 -26.18
N ILE A 257 17.80 19.10 -27.00
CA ILE A 257 18.62 17.92 -27.32
C ILE A 257 19.63 18.21 -28.39
N SER A 258 19.28 19.01 -29.42
CA SER A 258 20.17 19.33 -30.54
C SER A 258 21.44 20.06 -30.09
N PRO A 259 22.57 19.95 -30.83
CA PRO A 259 23.80 20.66 -30.49
C PRO A 259 23.59 22.17 -30.45
N ALA A 260 24.43 22.88 -29.69
CA ALA A 260 24.43 24.34 -29.69
C ALA A 260 24.82 24.89 -31.08
N GLU A 261 24.30 26.06 -31.44
CA GLU A 261 24.73 26.76 -32.63
C GLU A 261 26.24 27.09 -32.56
N LYS A 262 26.88 27.21 -33.71
CA LYS A 262 28.33 27.56 -33.77
C LYS A 262 28.58 28.87 -33.01
N GLY A 263 29.51 28.80 -32.07
CA GLY A 263 29.89 29.94 -31.24
C GLY A 263 28.96 30.18 -30.03
N LYS A 264 27.94 29.35 -29.83
CA LYS A 264 27.07 29.39 -28.66
C LYS A 264 27.28 28.18 -27.75
N ARG A 265 26.87 28.33 -26.51
CA ARG A 265 26.86 27.27 -25.46
C ARG A 265 25.45 27.08 -24.95
N LYS A 266 25.15 25.88 -24.45
CA LYS A 266 23.86 25.59 -23.87
C LYS A 266 23.95 25.29 -22.37
N VAL A 267 22.95 25.72 -21.65
CA VAL A 267 22.63 25.25 -20.31
C VAL A 267 21.29 24.52 -20.39
N VAL A 268 21.31 23.19 -20.30
CA VAL A 268 20.08 22.36 -20.30
C VAL A 268 19.64 22.07 -18.88
N LEU A 269 18.46 22.55 -18.51
CA LEU A 269 17.85 22.30 -17.19
C LEU A 269 16.88 21.14 -17.29
N ALA A 270 17.23 19.97 -16.78
CA ALA A 270 16.49 18.74 -17.01
C ALA A 270 16.01 18.05 -15.71
N THR A 271 14.95 17.27 -15.83
CA THR A 271 14.62 16.24 -14.86
C THR A 271 15.40 14.94 -15.18
N ASN A 272 15.08 13.83 -14.53
CA ASN A 272 15.63 12.50 -14.85
C ASN A 272 15.41 12.04 -16.30
N ILE A 273 14.62 12.76 -17.10
CA ILE A 273 14.45 12.46 -18.55
C ILE A 273 15.77 12.47 -19.31
N ALA A 274 16.74 13.25 -18.85
CA ALA A 274 18.07 13.33 -19.45
C ALA A 274 19.08 12.33 -18.87
N GLU A 275 18.67 11.46 -17.95
CA GLU A 275 19.55 10.52 -17.25
C GLU A 275 19.93 9.32 -18.13
N THR A 276 19.00 8.76 -18.92
CA THR A 276 19.19 7.53 -19.69
C THR A 276 19.01 7.75 -21.20
N SER A 277 17.92 7.42 -21.78
CA SER A 277 17.64 7.23 -23.22
C SER A 277 17.84 8.44 -24.14
N LEU A 278 18.12 9.66 -23.66
CA LEU A 278 18.32 10.83 -24.50
C LEU A 278 19.79 11.21 -24.56
N THR A 279 20.36 11.32 -25.79
CA THR A 279 21.69 11.87 -26.00
C THR A 279 21.59 13.37 -26.29
N ILE A 280 22.16 14.16 -25.39
CA ILE A 280 22.33 15.61 -25.59
C ILE A 280 23.77 15.84 -26.03
N GLU A 281 23.95 16.39 -27.21
CA GLU A 281 25.27 16.58 -27.78
C GLU A 281 26.01 17.77 -27.17
N GLY A 282 27.31 17.65 -27.02
CA GLY A 282 28.19 18.74 -26.59
C GLY A 282 28.23 19.03 -25.10
N ILE A 283 27.64 18.14 -24.26
CA ILE A 283 27.67 18.29 -22.81
C ILE A 283 29.05 17.89 -22.27
N ARG A 284 29.71 18.84 -21.59
CA ARG A 284 30.96 18.65 -20.87
C ARG A 284 30.82 18.88 -19.37
N LEU A 285 29.83 19.67 -18.96
CA LEU A 285 29.62 20.08 -17.59
C LEU A 285 28.28 19.49 -17.07
N VAL A 286 28.29 18.98 -15.85
CA VAL A 286 27.08 18.49 -15.17
C VAL A 286 26.97 19.11 -13.80
N VAL A 287 25.76 19.55 -13.42
CA VAL A 287 25.42 19.89 -12.04
C VAL A 287 24.26 19.02 -11.60
N ASP A 288 24.46 18.22 -10.56
CA ASP A 288 23.47 17.25 -10.09
C ASP A 288 22.94 17.62 -8.70
N SER A 289 21.64 17.86 -8.62
CA SER A 289 20.97 18.12 -7.33
C SER A 289 20.93 16.89 -6.40
N GLY A 290 21.14 15.68 -6.92
CA GLY A 290 20.94 14.43 -6.17
C GLY A 290 19.50 14.11 -5.82
N LEU A 291 18.56 14.78 -6.47
CA LEU A 291 17.12 14.65 -6.20
C LEU A 291 16.37 14.25 -7.46
N GLU A 292 15.27 13.53 -7.21
CA GLU A 292 14.27 13.19 -8.23
C GLU A 292 12.87 13.19 -7.65
N ARG A 293 11.85 13.14 -8.52
CA ARG A 293 10.46 12.90 -8.12
C ARG A 293 10.03 11.55 -8.64
N VAL A 294 9.56 10.71 -7.72
CA VAL A 294 9.05 9.37 -7.99
C VAL A 294 7.58 9.31 -7.64
N ALA A 295 6.78 8.74 -8.54
CA ALA A 295 5.39 8.43 -8.26
C ALA A 295 5.34 7.18 -7.38
N ARG A 296 4.72 7.27 -6.20
CA ARG A 296 4.54 6.14 -5.27
C ARG A 296 3.07 5.96 -4.96
N PHE A 297 2.62 4.74 -5.07
CA PHE A 297 1.26 4.36 -4.72
C PHE A 297 1.15 4.10 -3.22
N ASP A 298 0.21 4.78 -2.56
CA ASP A 298 -0.05 4.62 -1.14
C ASP A 298 -1.18 3.60 -0.95
N LEU A 299 -0.83 2.41 -0.50
CA LEU A 299 -1.78 1.31 -0.26
C LEU A 299 -2.89 1.68 0.73
N LYS A 300 -2.63 2.56 1.70
CA LYS A 300 -3.65 2.94 2.70
C LYS A 300 -4.80 3.75 2.07
N ASN A 301 -4.47 4.60 1.11
CA ASN A 301 -5.43 5.55 0.54
C ASN A 301 -5.84 5.22 -0.90
N GLY A 302 -5.17 4.26 -1.57
CA GLY A 302 -5.39 3.95 -2.98
C GLY A 302 -5.05 5.11 -3.93
N LEU A 303 -4.03 5.90 -3.58
CA LEU A 303 -3.65 7.11 -4.31
C LEU A 303 -2.16 7.12 -4.61
N THR A 304 -1.82 7.61 -5.81
CA THR A 304 -0.42 7.86 -6.17
C THR A 304 -0.01 9.25 -5.68
N ARG A 305 1.18 9.36 -5.11
CA ARG A 305 1.80 10.64 -4.74
C ARG A 305 3.15 10.80 -5.42
N LEU A 306 3.51 12.05 -5.76
CA LEU A 306 4.83 12.41 -6.22
C LEU A 306 5.70 12.75 -5.01
N GLU A 307 6.64 11.86 -4.69
CA GLU A 307 7.61 12.09 -3.62
C GLU A 307 8.92 12.62 -4.20
N GLN A 308 9.48 13.62 -3.55
CA GLN A 308 10.86 14.02 -3.82
C GLN A 308 11.80 13.16 -2.99
N THR A 309 12.64 12.39 -3.66
CA THR A 309 13.58 11.45 -3.05
C THR A 309 15.01 11.76 -3.48
N ARG A 310 15.99 11.20 -2.78
CA ARG A 310 17.37 11.17 -3.23
C ARG A 310 17.54 10.08 -4.28
N ILE A 311 18.39 10.33 -5.25
CA ILE A 311 18.70 9.38 -6.31
C ILE A 311 19.54 8.21 -5.80
N ALA A 312 19.46 7.07 -6.50
CA ALA A 312 20.33 5.92 -6.28
C ALA A 312 21.80 6.19 -6.71
N GLN A 313 22.72 5.36 -6.24
CA GLN A 313 24.15 5.49 -6.58
C GLN A 313 24.39 5.33 -8.10
N SER A 314 23.72 4.38 -8.75
CA SER A 314 23.81 4.17 -10.18
C SER A 314 23.29 5.37 -10.97
N SER A 315 22.22 6.02 -10.55
CA SER A 315 21.71 7.25 -11.15
C SER A 315 22.74 8.39 -11.08
N ALA A 316 23.42 8.54 -9.93
CA ALA A 316 24.48 9.54 -9.79
C ALA A 316 25.66 9.28 -10.74
N ILE A 317 26.01 8.02 -10.97
CA ILE A 317 27.05 7.63 -11.94
C ILE A 317 26.60 7.93 -13.37
N GLN A 318 25.36 7.58 -13.73
CA GLN A 318 24.79 7.84 -15.05
C GLN A 318 24.71 9.34 -15.35
N ARG A 319 24.25 10.17 -14.38
CA ARG A 319 24.19 11.64 -14.51
C ARG A 319 25.57 12.23 -14.71
N ALA A 320 26.54 11.83 -13.90
CA ALA A 320 27.94 12.27 -14.06
C ALA A 320 28.54 11.86 -15.42
N GLY A 321 28.26 10.63 -15.86
CA GLY A 321 28.72 10.10 -17.15
C GLY A 321 28.21 10.86 -18.38
N ARG A 322 27.21 11.74 -18.21
CA ARG A 322 26.80 12.65 -19.29
C ARG A 322 27.88 13.67 -19.67
N ALA A 323 28.77 14.04 -18.75
CA ALA A 323 29.87 14.95 -18.98
C ALA A 323 31.05 14.30 -19.72
N GLY A 324 31.27 13.00 -19.57
CA GLY A 324 32.45 12.28 -20.13
C GLY A 324 32.22 11.56 -21.46
N ARG A 325 31.26 11.96 -22.27
CA ARG A 325 30.95 11.27 -23.54
C ARG A 325 31.86 11.60 -24.69
N ILE A 326 32.29 12.83 -24.81
CA ILE A 326 33.02 13.36 -25.98
C ILE A 326 34.45 13.73 -25.60
N GLU A 327 34.63 14.28 -24.42
CA GLU A 327 35.90 14.75 -23.86
C GLU A 327 35.87 14.66 -22.33
N GLU A 328 36.99 14.99 -21.68
CA GLU A 328 37.02 15.04 -20.21
C GLU A 328 36.04 16.07 -19.67
N GLY A 329 35.23 15.63 -18.69
CA GLY A 329 34.12 16.42 -18.14
C GLY A 329 34.25 16.73 -16.66
N ILE A 330 33.35 17.58 -16.21
CA ILE A 330 33.22 17.96 -14.78
C ILE A 330 31.80 17.73 -14.33
N CYS A 331 31.64 17.08 -13.15
CA CYS A 331 30.37 16.90 -12.49
C CYS A 331 30.41 17.52 -11.08
N VAL A 332 29.58 18.54 -10.85
CA VAL A 332 29.38 19.12 -9.51
C VAL A 332 28.15 18.49 -8.87
N ARG A 333 28.31 17.81 -7.73
CA ARG A 333 27.27 17.19 -6.95
C ARG A 333 26.87 18.07 -5.76
N LEU A 334 25.59 18.48 -5.70
CA LEU A 334 25.07 19.33 -4.62
C LEU A 334 24.70 18.50 -3.35
N TYR A 335 25.41 17.42 -3.14
CA TYR A 335 25.30 16.52 -1.98
C TYR A 335 26.67 15.94 -1.65
N SER A 336 26.84 15.38 -0.45
CA SER A 336 28.13 14.80 -0.04
C SER A 336 28.31 13.36 -0.52
N GLU A 337 29.54 12.89 -0.61
CA GLU A 337 29.85 11.50 -0.91
C GLU A 337 29.26 10.53 0.10
N SER A 338 29.29 10.92 1.39
CA SER A 338 28.70 10.11 2.46
C SER A 338 27.17 9.97 2.34
N GLN A 339 26.49 11.03 1.91
CA GLN A 339 25.05 10.97 1.64
C GLN A 339 24.73 10.06 0.45
N LEU A 340 25.56 10.03 -0.58
CA LEU A 340 25.40 9.14 -1.72
C LEU A 340 25.61 7.68 -1.33
N LYS A 341 26.65 7.37 -0.57
CA LYS A 341 26.94 5.99 -0.10
C LYS A 341 25.81 5.38 0.77
N GLN A 342 24.96 6.20 1.36
CA GLN A 342 23.79 5.77 2.12
C GLN A 342 22.57 5.46 1.23
N GLN A 343 22.60 5.82 -0.07
CA GLN A 343 21.50 5.53 -0.98
C GLN A 343 21.60 4.10 -1.53
N PRO A 344 20.46 3.51 -1.97
CA PRO A 344 20.46 2.23 -2.67
C PRO A 344 21.44 2.24 -3.85
N GLN A 345 21.97 1.08 -4.19
CA GLN A 345 22.87 0.95 -5.35
C GLN A 345 22.13 1.25 -6.66
N VAL A 346 20.89 0.74 -6.81
CA VAL A 346 20.02 0.92 -7.97
C VAL A 346 18.67 1.50 -7.56
N PRO A 347 17.91 2.15 -8.47
CA PRO A 347 16.55 2.59 -8.19
C PRO A 347 15.64 1.42 -7.83
N GLN A 348 14.65 1.68 -6.98
CA GLN A 348 13.64 0.68 -6.63
C GLN A 348 12.76 0.37 -7.85
N PRO A 349 12.54 -0.91 -8.20
CA PRO A 349 11.68 -1.29 -9.31
C PRO A 349 10.26 -0.75 -9.18
N GLU A 350 9.68 -0.32 -10.29
CA GLU A 350 8.35 0.31 -10.32
C GLU A 350 7.25 -0.62 -9.79
N ILE A 351 7.36 -1.91 -10.04
CA ILE A 351 6.42 -2.94 -9.60
C ILE A 351 6.23 -2.98 -8.05
N LEU A 352 7.21 -2.52 -7.29
CA LEU A 352 7.17 -2.51 -5.82
C LEU A 352 6.47 -1.29 -5.23
N HIS A 353 6.18 -0.24 -6.03
CA HIS A 353 5.65 1.01 -5.49
C HIS A 353 4.61 1.71 -6.38
N SER A 354 4.15 1.08 -7.46
CA SER A 354 3.10 1.62 -8.35
C SER A 354 1.73 1.01 -8.11
N ASP A 355 0.70 1.61 -8.71
CA ASP A 355 -0.63 1.00 -8.81
C ASP A 355 -0.56 -0.24 -9.70
N LEU A 356 -1.04 -1.36 -9.20
CA LEU A 356 -0.96 -2.66 -9.88
C LEU A 356 -2.24 -3.04 -10.64
N ALA A 357 -3.25 -2.17 -10.72
CA ALA A 357 -4.52 -2.52 -11.36
C ALA A 357 -4.34 -2.94 -12.83
N SER A 358 -3.51 -2.20 -13.58
CA SER A 358 -3.20 -2.58 -14.97
C SER A 358 -2.44 -3.89 -15.05
N LEU A 359 -1.46 -4.13 -14.16
CA LEU A 359 -0.72 -5.39 -14.13
C LEU A 359 -1.65 -6.58 -13.84
N VAL A 360 -2.52 -6.47 -12.84
CA VAL A 360 -3.48 -7.54 -12.51
C VAL A 360 -4.41 -7.84 -13.70
N MET A 361 -4.82 -6.82 -14.44
CA MET A 361 -5.60 -6.99 -15.66
C MET A 361 -4.84 -7.73 -16.76
N GLU A 362 -3.55 -7.37 -16.96
CA GLU A 362 -2.68 -8.05 -17.93
C GLU A 362 -2.48 -9.53 -17.57
N LEU A 363 -2.25 -9.83 -16.27
CA LEU A 363 -2.12 -11.20 -15.79
C LEU A 363 -3.43 -11.99 -15.94
N ALA A 364 -4.56 -11.39 -15.61
CA ALA A 364 -5.86 -12.02 -15.78
C ALA A 364 -6.22 -12.30 -17.25
N LEU A 365 -5.79 -11.43 -18.19
CA LEU A 365 -5.91 -11.66 -19.62
C LEU A 365 -5.03 -12.82 -20.09
N TRP A 366 -3.81 -12.90 -19.55
CA TRP A 366 -2.91 -14.02 -19.83
C TRP A 366 -3.42 -15.38 -19.31
N GLY A 367 -4.37 -15.35 -18.36
CA GLY A 367 -4.97 -16.54 -17.76
C GLY A 367 -4.40 -16.91 -16.38
N THR A 368 -3.53 -16.07 -15.86
CA THR A 368 -2.88 -16.23 -14.56
C THR A 368 -3.59 -15.37 -13.50
N THR A 369 -3.95 -15.98 -12.37
CA THR A 369 -4.55 -15.28 -11.22
C THR A 369 -3.58 -15.16 -10.04
N ASP A 370 -2.50 -15.95 -10.03
CA ASP A 370 -1.42 -15.89 -9.06
C ASP A 370 -0.12 -15.41 -9.73
N ILE A 371 0.43 -14.31 -9.25
CA ILE A 371 1.67 -13.73 -9.78
C ILE A 371 2.86 -14.70 -9.69
N HIS A 372 2.83 -15.66 -8.74
CA HIS A 372 3.89 -16.65 -8.55
C HIS A 372 3.94 -17.73 -9.63
N GLU A 373 2.94 -17.82 -10.50
CA GLU A 373 2.96 -18.72 -11.66
C GLU A 373 3.98 -18.28 -12.72
N LEU A 374 4.36 -17.00 -12.75
CA LEU A 374 5.34 -16.44 -13.66
C LEU A 374 6.69 -16.18 -12.98
N LYS A 375 7.74 -16.08 -13.78
CA LYS A 375 9.11 -15.77 -13.33
C LYS A 375 9.33 -14.26 -13.29
N TRP A 376 9.55 -13.71 -12.11
CA TRP A 376 9.76 -12.28 -11.87
C TRP A 376 11.13 -12.00 -11.24
N LEU A 377 11.70 -10.85 -11.56
CA LEU A 377 12.89 -10.36 -10.88
C LEU A 377 12.54 -9.87 -9.46
N ASP A 378 11.42 -9.16 -9.32
CA ASP A 378 10.86 -8.71 -8.06
C ASP A 378 9.35 -8.95 -8.04
N ILE A 379 8.84 -9.39 -6.89
CA ILE A 379 7.42 -9.67 -6.69
C ILE A 379 6.82 -8.58 -5.80
N PRO A 380 5.70 -7.97 -6.20
CA PRO A 380 5.03 -6.96 -5.39
C PRO A 380 4.39 -7.56 -4.14
N SER A 381 4.07 -6.73 -3.15
CA SER A 381 3.44 -7.19 -1.92
C SER A 381 2.03 -7.76 -2.16
N ALA A 382 1.66 -8.79 -1.41
CA ALA A 382 0.32 -9.39 -1.47
C ALA A 382 -0.79 -8.34 -1.18
N ALA A 383 -0.52 -7.36 -0.31
CA ALA A 383 -1.46 -6.28 -0.02
C ALA A 383 -1.72 -5.38 -1.23
N ALA A 384 -0.68 -5.05 -2.02
CA ALA A 384 -0.83 -4.25 -3.25
C ALA A 384 -1.64 -5.00 -4.32
N LEU A 385 -1.38 -6.29 -4.50
CA LEU A 385 -2.13 -7.14 -5.44
C LEU A 385 -3.59 -7.28 -5.01
N GLN A 386 -3.84 -7.50 -3.72
CA GLN A 386 -5.20 -7.61 -3.21
C GLN A 386 -6.00 -6.32 -3.39
N GLN A 387 -5.37 -5.16 -3.16
CA GLN A 387 -6.01 -3.86 -3.39
C GLN A 387 -6.35 -3.64 -4.87
N ALA A 388 -5.42 -3.98 -5.76
CA ALA A 388 -5.65 -3.91 -7.21
C ALA A 388 -6.80 -4.83 -7.64
N LYS A 389 -6.85 -6.08 -7.14
CA LYS A 389 -7.94 -7.02 -7.38
C LYS A 389 -9.28 -6.47 -6.87
N GLN A 390 -9.33 -5.92 -5.66
CA GLN A 390 -10.55 -5.33 -5.10
C GLN A 390 -11.06 -4.16 -5.95
N LEU A 391 -10.16 -3.30 -6.43
CA LEU A 391 -10.52 -2.21 -7.33
C LEU A 391 -11.13 -2.76 -8.63
N LEU A 392 -10.47 -3.66 -9.32
CA LEU A 392 -10.94 -4.24 -10.58
C LEU A 392 -12.27 -4.98 -10.41
N PHE A 393 -12.44 -5.71 -9.31
CA PHE A 393 -13.70 -6.35 -8.95
C PHE A 393 -14.84 -5.33 -8.75
N SER A 394 -14.56 -4.25 -8.00
CA SER A 394 -15.55 -3.17 -7.79
C SER A 394 -15.94 -2.45 -9.08
N LEU A 395 -15.03 -2.40 -10.04
CA LEU A 395 -15.27 -1.86 -11.38
C LEU A 395 -16.03 -2.86 -12.31
N GLY A 396 -16.16 -4.13 -11.89
CA GLY A 396 -16.77 -5.19 -12.66
C GLY A 396 -15.90 -5.77 -13.77
N LEU A 397 -14.58 -5.51 -13.73
CA LEU A 397 -13.64 -5.94 -14.76
C LEU A 397 -13.08 -7.34 -14.53
N ILE A 398 -13.09 -7.82 -13.28
CA ILE A 398 -12.73 -9.18 -12.91
C ILE A 398 -13.82 -9.82 -12.03
N THR A 399 -13.85 -11.14 -11.99
CA THR A 399 -14.67 -11.93 -11.07
C THR A 399 -14.05 -11.98 -9.67
N GLU A 400 -14.77 -12.51 -8.69
CA GLU A 400 -14.24 -12.74 -7.34
C GLU A 400 -13.01 -13.67 -7.35
N GLN A 401 -12.92 -14.59 -8.30
CA GLN A 401 -11.81 -15.50 -8.52
C GLN A 401 -10.62 -14.84 -9.25
N GLY A 402 -10.73 -13.57 -9.64
CA GLY A 402 -9.69 -12.81 -10.32
C GLY A 402 -9.62 -13.02 -11.85
N GLN A 403 -10.58 -13.71 -12.45
CA GLN A 403 -10.66 -13.90 -13.90
C GLN A 403 -11.30 -12.69 -14.59
N LEU A 404 -10.89 -12.36 -15.81
CA LEU A 404 -11.51 -11.29 -16.57
C LEU A 404 -12.99 -11.58 -16.89
N THR A 405 -13.83 -10.58 -16.69
CA THR A 405 -15.19 -10.56 -17.20
C THR A 405 -15.20 -10.24 -18.71
N ALA A 406 -16.36 -10.30 -19.36
CA ALA A 406 -16.51 -9.83 -20.73
C ALA A 406 -16.17 -8.34 -20.86
N GLU A 407 -16.62 -7.54 -19.89
CA GLU A 407 -16.31 -6.12 -19.77
C GLU A 407 -14.81 -5.89 -19.50
N GLY A 408 -14.19 -6.76 -18.72
CA GLY A 408 -12.75 -6.72 -18.46
C GLY A 408 -11.90 -6.94 -19.71
N LYS A 409 -12.29 -7.87 -20.59
CA LYS A 409 -11.64 -8.09 -21.90
C LYS A 409 -11.80 -6.87 -22.79
N GLN A 410 -13.01 -6.34 -22.91
CA GLN A 410 -13.28 -5.13 -23.68
C GLN A 410 -12.50 -3.92 -23.14
N ALA A 411 -12.39 -3.80 -21.80
CA ALA A 411 -11.61 -2.75 -21.15
C ALA A 411 -10.14 -2.80 -21.52
N HIS A 412 -9.56 -3.99 -21.56
CA HIS A 412 -8.16 -4.18 -21.97
C HIS A 412 -7.94 -3.72 -23.42
N ASP A 413 -8.83 -4.05 -24.36
CA ASP A 413 -8.71 -3.70 -25.79
C ASP A 413 -8.75 -2.19 -26.03
N LEU A 414 -9.44 -1.44 -25.16
CA LEU A 414 -9.47 0.01 -25.23
C LEU A 414 -8.08 0.62 -24.97
N GLY A 415 -7.27 0.02 -24.14
CA GLY A 415 -5.91 0.46 -23.83
C GLY A 415 -5.85 1.80 -23.14
N VAL A 416 -6.78 2.03 -22.25
CA VAL A 416 -6.83 3.14 -21.30
C VAL A 416 -6.72 2.58 -19.87
N GLU A 417 -6.54 3.46 -18.90
CA GLU A 417 -6.56 3.07 -17.48
C GLU A 417 -7.85 2.31 -17.12
N PRO A 418 -7.82 1.31 -16.24
CA PRO A 418 -8.96 0.46 -15.93
C PRO A 418 -10.22 1.23 -15.52
N ARG A 419 -10.07 2.32 -14.75
CA ARG A 419 -11.19 3.20 -14.35
C ARG A 419 -11.84 3.88 -15.55
N ALA A 420 -11.03 4.40 -16.46
CA ALA A 420 -11.52 5.04 -17.68
C ALA A 420 -12.19 4.03 -18.60
N ALA A 421 -11.64 2.83 -18.73
CA ALA A 421 -12.23 1.74 -19.48
C ALA A 421 -13.60 1.33 -18.92
N ALA A 422 -13.68 1.10 -17.61
CA ALA A 422 -14.94 0.77 -16.94
C ALA A 422 -16.03 1.86 -17.16
N MET A 423 -15.63 3.14 -17.09
CA MET A 423 -16.52 4.26 -17.38
C MET A 423 -17.10 4.18 -18.79
N LEU A 424 -16.26 3.97 -19.79
CA LEU A 424 -16.67 3.89 -21.20
C LEU A 424 -17.64 2.73 -21.43
N ILE A 425 -17.31 1.54 -20.95
CA ILE A 425 -18.10 0.33 -21.13
C ILE A 425 -19.45 0.44 -20.41
N LYS A 426 -19.45 0.87 -19.15
CA LYS A 426 -20.69 1.05 -18.39
C LYS A 426 -21.57 2.14 -19.00
N SER A 427 -20.99 3.21 -19.54
CA SER A 427 -21.74 4.24 -20.23
C SER A 427 -22.41 3.72 -21.51
N GLN A 428 -21.72 2.84 -22.25
CA GLN A 428 -22.23 2.20 -23.45
C GLN A 428 -23.50 1.35 -23.18
N SER A 429 -23.54 0.68 -22.03
CA SER A 429 -24.72 -0.12 -21.63
C SER A 429 -25.94 0.74 -21.23
N HIS A 430 -25.76 2.05 -21.03
CA HIS A 430 -26.83 2.95 -20.59
C HIS A 430 -27.43 3.76 -21.74
N SER A 431 -26.64 4.51 -22.51
CA SER A 431 -27.12 5.26 -23.66
C SER A 431 -25.98 5.85 -24.50
N ASP A 432 -26.22 6.08 -25.79
CA ASP A 432 -25.26 6.72 -26.71
C ASP A 432 -24.85 8.12 -26.24
N LYS A 433 -25.75 8.87 -25.61
CA LYS A 433 -25.43 10.19 -25.04
C LYS A 433 -24.40 10.08 -23.93
N MET A 434 -24.53 9.09 -23.02
CA MET A 434 -23.56 8.88 -21.97
C MET A 434 -22.21 8.44 -22.52
N VAL A 435 -22.17 7.66 -23.61
CA VAL A 435 -20.90 7.28 -24.26
C VAL A 435 -20.16 8.51 -24.78
N ASN A 436 -20.86 9.44 -25.44
CA ASN A 436 -20.26 10.67 -25.95
C ASN A 436 -19.63 11.50 -24.81
N VAL A 437 -20.35 11.62 -23.68
CA VAL A 437 -19.81 12.30 -22.48
C VAL A 437 -18.62 11.56 -21.88
N ALA A 438 -18.68 10.23 -21.78
CA ALA A 438 -17.59 9.41 -21.25
C ALA A 438 -16.33 9.50 -22.14
N LEU A 439 -16.47 9.48 -23.46
CA LEU A 439 -15.38 9.69 -24.41
C LEU A 439 -14.73 11.07 -24.25
N ALA A 440 -15.55 12.11 -24.08
CA ALA A 440 -15.06 13.46 -23.79
C ALA A 440 -14.32 13.51 -22.43
N ALA A 441 -14.90 12.89 -21.40
CA ALA A 441 -14.30 12.83 -20.07
C ALA A 441 -12.94 12.14 -20.07
N VAL A 442 -12.79 10.97 -20.74
CA VAL A 442 -11.49 10.28 -20.86
C VAL A 442 -10.47 11.16 -21.57
N ALA A 443 -10.83 11.80 -22.67
CA ALA A 443 -9.91 12.68 -23.39
C ALA A 443 -9.42 13.85 -22.50
N LEU A 444 -10.29 14.44 -21.68
CA LEU A 444 -9.96 15.51 -20.75
C LEU A 444 -9.11 15.02 -19.56
N ILE A 445 -9.38 13.82 -19.05
CA ILE A 445 -8.61 13.23 -17.95
C ILE A 445 -7.19 12.88 -18.39
N GLU A 446 -7.02 12.36 -19.61
CA GLU A 446 -5.68 12.03 -20.15
C GLU A 446 -4.87 13.30 -20.50
N GLU A 447 -5.52 14.40 -20.82
CA GLU A 447 -4.91 15.66 -21.24
C GLU A 447 -5.39 16.85 -20.40
N PRO A 448 -5.22 16.81 -19.06
CA PRO A 448 -5.80 17.82 -18.18
C PRO A 448 -5.28 19.22 -18.48
N GLU A 449 -6.13 20.20 -18.25
CA GLU A 449 -5.79 21.61 -18.38
C GLU A 449 -5.02 22.08 -17.11
N ARG A 450 -3.99 22.88 -17.31
CA ARG A 450 -3.17 23.37 -16.18
C ARG A 450 -3.98 24.34 -15.32
N ASN A 451 -3.89 24.21 -14.01
CA ASN A 451 -4.53 25.08 -13.02
C ASN A 451 -6.07 25.10 -13.08
N VAL A 452 -6.70 24.11 -13.68
CA VAL A 452 -8.15 23.93 -13.67
C VAL A 452 -8.49 22.73 -12.80
N THR A 453 -9.21 22.98 -11.70
CA THR A 453 -9.61 21.95 -10.74
C THR A 453 -10.95 21.33 -11.12
N ASN A 454 -11.86 22.12 -11.71
CA ASN A 454 -13.16 21.64 -12.14
C ASN A 454 -13.14 21.21 -13.61
N ILE A 455 -13.25 19.89 -13.86
CA ILE A 455 -13.25 19.32 -15.22
C ILE A 455 -14.45 19.79 -16.06
N ALA A 456 -15.58 20.15 -15.43
CA ALA A 456 -16.74 20.68 -16.13
C ALA A 456 -16.40 22.00 -16.86
N HIS A 457 -15.54 22.85 -16.28
CA HIS A 457 -15.06 24.06 -16.95
C HIS A 457 -14.22 23.74 -18.19
N SER A 458 -13.37 22.69 -18.14
CA SER A 458 -12.59 22.26 -19.31
C SER A 458 -13.51 21.70 -20.41
N LEU A 459 -14.55 20.93 -20.03
CA LEU A 459 -15.54 20.44 -20.98
C LEU A 459 -16.30 21.60 -21.64
N HIS A 460 -16.83 22.54 -20.84
CA HIS A 460 -17.53 23.73 -21.36
C HIS A 460 -16.69 24.55 -22.35
N ARG A 461 -15.39 24.75 -22.02
CA ARG A 461 -14.45 25.41 -22.94
C ARG A 461 -14.21 24.62 -24.21
N TRP A 462 -14.22 23.31 -24.15
CA TRP A 462 -14.09 22.47 -25.33
C TRP A 462 -15.34 22.56 -26.21
N LEU A 463 -16.53 22.48 -25.63
CA LEU A 463 -17.80 22.62 -26.35
C LEU A 463 -17.96 24.01 -26.99
N SER A 464 -17.55 25.06 -26.30
CA SER A 464 -17.52 26.42 -26.82
C SER A 464 -16.42 26.70 -27.86
N GLY A 465 -15.50 25.72 -28.11
CA GLY A 465 -14.40 25.85 -29.05
C GLY A 465 -13.19 26.65 -28.54
N SER A 466 -13.17 27.06 -27.25
CA SER A 466 -12.13 27.89 -26.65
C SER A 466 -11.03 27.06 -25.98
N HIS A 467 -11.13 25.73 -25.91
CA HIS A 467 -10.14 24.87 -25.29
C HIS A 467 -8.81 24.83 -26.09
N PRO A 468 -7.63 25.04 -25.45
CA PRO A 468 -6.34 25.15 -26.15
C PRO A 468 -5.94 23.86 -26.89
N LYS A 469 -6.36 22.69 -26.37
CA LYS A 469 -6.04 21.36 -26.94
C LYS A 469 -7.20 20.75 -27.71
N LYS A 470 -8.22 21.50 -28.14
CA LYS A 470 -9.45 20.98 -28.76
C LYS A 470 -9.25 19.96 -29.86
N SER A 471 -8.26 20.15 -30.74
CA SER A 471 -7.98 19.24 -31.86
C SER A 471 -7.35 17.91 -31.38
N LEU A 472 -6.54 17.94 -30.32
CA LEU A 472 -5.97 16.74 -29.73
C LEU A 472 -7.05 15.91 -29.00
N LEU A 473 -7.89 16.58 -28.22
CA LEU A 473 -9.00 15.96 -27.51
C LEU A 473 -9.99 15.30 -28.49
N LEU A 474 -10.33 15.99 -29.59
CA LEU A 474 -11.21 15.46 -30.61
C LEU A 474 -10.64 14.19 -31.25
N LYS A 475 -9.39 14.22 -31.67
CA LYS A 475 -8.72 13.03 -32.23
C LYS A 475 -8.70 11.87 -31.25
N ARG A 476 -8.46 12.16 -29.96
CA ARG A 476 -8.44 11.12 -28.93
C ARG A 476 -9.81 10.51 -28.70
N ALA A 477 -10.85 11.33 -28.55
CA ALA A 477 -12.22 10.85 -28.38
C ALA A 477 -12.69 10.02 -29.60
N GLN A 478 -12.38 10.47 -30.83
CA GLN A 478 -12.69 9.72 -32.05
C GLN A 478 -11.95 8.38 -32.13
N SER A 479 -10.68 8.35 -31.73
CA SER A 479 -9.89 7.11 -31.69
C SER A 479 -10.44 6.10 -30.70
N LEU A 480 -10.95 6.54 -29.55
CA LEU A 480 -11.61 5.69 -28.56
C LEU A 480 -12.98 5.23 -29.04
N ALA A 481 -13.76 6.13 -29.64
CA ALA A 481 -15.07 5.81 -30.22
C ALA A 481 -14.96 4.69 -31.26
N HIS A 482 -13.96 4.76 -32.15
CA HIS A 482 -13.69 3.70 -33.12
C HIS A 482 -13.43 2.34 -32.47
N LYS A 483 -12.73 2.31 -31.33
CA LYS A 483 -12.48 1.06 -30.59
C LYS A 483 -13.71 0.51 -29.88
N LEU A 484 -14.72 1.34 -29.63
CA LEU A 484 -16.01 0.98 -29.07
C LEU A 484 -17.07 0.70 -30.14
N ASP A 485 -16.67 0.64 -31.42
CA ASP A 485 -17.58 0.51 -32.57
C ASP A 485 -18.72 1.55 -32.56
N THR A 486 -18.39 2.79 -32.14
CA THR A 486 -19.33 3.92 -32.08
C THR A 486 -18.73 5.17 -32.75
N THR A 487 -19.52 6.24 -32.81
CA THR A 487 -19.08 7.54 -33.33
C THR A 487 -19.05 8.57 -32.19
N PHE A 488 -18.09 9.48 -32.23
CA PHE A 488 -18.05 10.61 -31.31
C PHE A 488 -18.55 11.87 -31.98
N SER A 489 -19.55 12.51 -31.37
CA SER A 489 -20.10 13.79 -31.79
C SER A 489 -20.06 14.81 -30.65
N LEU A 490 -19.25 15.84 -30.79
CA LEU A 490 -19.13 16.90 -29.80
C LEU A 490 -20.45 17.64 -29.54
N ARG A 491 -21.37 17.65 -30.53
CA ARG A 491 -22.70 18.29 -30.42
C ARG A 491 -23.66 17.49 -29.54
N GLU A 492 -23.40 16.21 -29.34
CA GLU A 492 -24.25 15.30 -28.56
C GLU A 492 -23.70 15.11 -27.12
N VAL A 493 -22.66 15.84 -26.78
CA VAL A 493 -22.11 15.80 -25.41
C VAL A 493 -23.01 16.63 -24.50
N ASP A 494 -23.57 15.96 -23.51
CA ASP A 494 -24.42 16.56 -22.47
C ASP A 494 -23.56 16.87 -21.24
N GLU A 495 -23.35 18.15 -20.94
CA GLU A 495 -22.51 18.58 -19.79
C GLU A 495 -23.10 18.08 -18.46
N ASP A 496 -24.44 18.00 -18.34
CA ASP A 496 -25.09 17.60 -17.08
C ASP A 496 -24.87 16.09 -16.75
N ALA A 497 -24.59 15.28 -17.77
CA ALA A 497 -24.25 13.87 -17.56
C ALA A 497 -22.80 13.62 -17.15
N LEU A 498 -21.93 14.64 -17.19
CA LEU A 498 -20.50 14.48 -16.86
C LEU A 498 -20.26 13.92 -15.44
N PRO A 499 -20.86 14.46 -14.36
CA PRO A 499 -20.64 13.90 -13.03
C PRO A 499 -21.15 12.47 -12.88
N LEU A 500 -22.18 12.09 -13.62
CA LEU A 500 -22.74 10.74 -13.61
C LEU A 500 -21.75 9.73 -14.22
N VAL A 501 -21.20 10.02 -15.40
CA VAL A 501 -20.23 9.12 -16.03
C VAL A 501 -18.93 9.02 -15.22
N LEU A 502 -18.48 10.13 -14.62
CA LEU A 502 -17.32 10.14 -13.72
C LEU A 502 -17.55 9.27 -12.49
N SER A 503 -18.77 9.21 -11.95
CA SER A 503 -19.11 8.35 -10.81
C SER A 503 -18.98 6.86 -11.14
N LEU A 504 -19.07 6.45 -12.40
CA LEU A 504 -18.83 5.06 -12.83
C LEU A 504 -17.34 4.69 -12.80
N ALA A 505 -16.45 5.66 -13.01
CA ALA A 505 -15.00 5.45 -12.95
C ALA A 505 -14.44 5.54 -11.53
N PHE A 506 -15.03 6.43 -10.72
CA PHE A 506 -14.51 6.81 -9.41
C PHE A 506 -15.56 6.66 -8.28
N PRO A 507 -16.27 5.52 -8.18
CA PRO A 507 -17.31 5.36 -7.16
C PRO A 507 -16.77 5.45 -5.73
N ASP A 508 -15.54 5.00 -5.51
CA ASP A 508 -14.80 5.06 -4.26
C ASP A 508 -14.29 6.47 -3.89
N ARG A 509 -14.29 7.39 -4.86
CA ARG A 509 -13.83 8.78 -4.73
C ARG A 509 -14.96 9.80 -4.78
N ILE A 510 -16.21 9.37 -4.75
CA ILE A 510 -17.34 10.27 -4.51
C ILE A 510 -17.16 10.84 -3.10
N ALA A 511 -17.29 12.15 -2.99
CA ALA A 511 -16.92 12.89 -1.80
C ALA A 511 -18.10 13.69 -1.27
N GLN A 512 -18.33 13.65 0.03
CA GLN A 512 -19.33 14.43 0.76
C GLN A 512 -18.64 15.48 1.61
N GLN A 513 -19.09 16.72 1.54
CA GLN A 513 -18.56 17.79 2.38
C GLN A 513 -18.80 17.48 3.86
N ARG A 514 -17.79 17.69 4.69
CA ARG A 514 -17.91 17.53 6.14
C ARG A 514 -18.71 18.69 6.72
N ALA A 515 -19.64 18.39 7.61
CA ALA A 515 -20.50 19.41 8.23
C ALA A 515 -19.66 20.57 8.81
N ASN A 516 -20.02 21.81 8.42
CA ASN A 516 -19.38 23.05 8.84
C ASN A 516 -17.88 23.17 8.52
N GLN A 517 -17.37 22.44 7.54
CA GLN A 517 -15.95 22.48 7.15
C GLN A 517 -15.83 22.73 5.64
N PHE A 518 -15.78 24.01 5.25
CA PHE A 518 -15.60 24.41 3.85
C PHE A 518 -14.34 23.76 3.25
N GLY A 519 -14.46 23.18 2.07
CA GLY A 519 -13.38 22.56 1.32
C GLY A 519 -12.87 21.25 1.88
N ARG A 520 -13.47 20.68 2.94
CA ARG A 520 -13.10 19.38 3.49
C ARG A 520 -14.17 18.33 3.25
N PHE A 521 -13.74 17.19 2.75
CA PHE A 521 -14.62 16.13 2.28
C PHE A 521 -14.28 14.79 2.92
N ALA A 522 -15.28 13.93 3.05
CA ALA A 522 -15.12 12.51 3.30
C ALA A 522 -15.38 11.76 1.99
N LEU A 523 -14.48 10.86 1.61
CA LEU A 523 -14.62 10.04 0.40
C LEU A 523 -15.40 8.77 0.69
N ALA A 524 -16.02 8.19 -0.34
CA ALA A 524 -16.75 6.93 -0.26
C ALA A 524 -15.87 5.74 0.19
N ASN A 525 -14.56 5.80 0.01
CA ASN A 525 -13.60 4.83 0.54
C ASN A 525 -13.23 5.06 2.03
N GLY A 526 -13.79 6.08 2.69
CA GLY A 526 -13.55 6.40 4.11
C GLY A 526 -12.41 7.39 4.37
N HIS A 527 -11.63 7.79 3.35
CA HIS A 527 -10.55 8.75 3.51
C HIS A 527 -11.02 10.19 3.47
N GLY A 528 -10.15 11.12 3.89
CA GLY A 528 -10.39 12.56 3.83
C GLY A 528 -9.75 13.18 2.57
N ALA A 529 -10.44 14.17 1.99
CA ALA A 529 -9.91 15.00 0.92
C ALA A 529 -10.19 16.47 1.18
N GLU A 530 -9.38 17.35 0.59
CA GLU A 530 -9.54 18.81 0.74
C GLU A 530 -9.29 19.54 -0.59
N CYS A 531 -10.08 20.57 -0.85
CA CYS A 531 -9.85 21.55 -1.91
C CYS A 531 -8.87 22.64 -1.43
N ARG A 532 -8.31 23.39 -2.38
CA ARG A 532 -7.59 24.62 -2.06
C ARG A 532 -8.55 25.63 -1.40
N PRO A 533 -8.06 26.47 -0.51
CA PRO A 533 -8.94 27.43 0.21
C PRO A 533 -9.74 28.39 -0.69
N ASP A 534 -9.21 28.69 -1.88
CA ASP A 534 -9.77 29.59 -2.89
C ASP A 534 -10.57 28.87 -3.98
N ASP A 535 -10.70 27.53 -3.88
CA ASP A 535 -11.40 26.76 -4.90
C ASP A 535 -12.91 26.76 -4.67
N MET A 536 -13.67 27.12 -5.70
CA MET A 536 -15.14 27.16 -5.65
C MET A 536 -15.77 25.79 -5.37
N LEU A 537 -15.13 24.70 -5.77
CA LEU A 537 -15.59 23.34 -5.46
C LEU A 537 -15.62 23.06 -3.94
N GLY A 538 -14.90 23.86 -3.14
CA GLY A 538 -14.95 23.77 -1.68
C GLY A 538 -16.33 24.04 -1.07
N GLY A 539 -17.25 24.67 -1.81
CA GLY A 539 -18.64 24.94 -1.40
C GLY A 539 -19.65 23.86 -1.79
N CYS A 540 -19.27 22.88 -2.62
CA CYS A 540 -20.19 21.86 -3.09
C CYS A 540 -20.50 20.84 -1.97
N GLU A 541 -21.73 20.37 -1.90
CA GLU A 541 -22.14 19.34 -0.94
C GLU A 541 -21.53 17.98 -1.31
N TYR A 542 -21.58 17.64 -2.60
CA TYR A 542 -20.97 16.44 -3.14
C TYR A 542 -20.13 16.76 -4.37
N LEU A 543 -19.08 15.96 -4.57
CA LEU A 543 -18.25 15.98 -5.78
C LEU A 543 -17.68 14.60 -6.09
N VAL A 544 -17.25 14.41 -7.34
CA VAL A 544 -16.43 13.26 -7.75
C VAL A 544 -14.98 13.72 -7.86
N ALA A 545 -14.11 13.20 -7.02
CA ALA A 545 -12.69 13.50 -7.07
C ALA A 545 -11.99 12.56 -8.06
N ILE A 546 -11.42 13.14 -9.13
CA ILE A 546 -10.79 12.40 -10.23
C ILE A 546 -9.31 12.24 -9.95
N ASP A 547 -8.63 13.35 -9.66
CA ASP A 547 -7.20 13.38 -9.35
C ASP A 547 -6.99 13.88 -7.92
N LEU A 548 -6.35 13.04 -7.14
CA LEU A 548 -6.06 13.24 -5.72
C LEU A 548 -4.58 13.00 -5.49
N MET A 549 -3.93 13.93 -4.83
CA MET A 549 -2.55 13.76 -4.37
C MET A 549 -2.47 13.94 -2.86
N ARG A 550 -1.73 13.06 -2.20
CA ARG A 550 -1.54 13.17 -0.76
C ARG A 550 -0.73 14.42 -0.42
N SER A 551 -1.28 15.23 0.47
CA SER A 551 -0.57 16.33 1.13
C SER A 551 0.28 15.80 2.29
N HIS A 552 1.12 16.64 2.89
CA HIS A 552 1.82 16.34 4.15
C HIS A 552 0.86 16.19 5.35
N SER A 553 -0.41 16.59 5.20
CA SER A 553 -1.51 16.35 6.14
C SER A 553 -2.12 14.96 5.96
N ASN A 554 -2.96 14.52 6.90
CA ASN A 554 -3.70 13.26 6.82
C ASN A 554 -4.82 13.25 5.76
N SER A 555 -5.04 14.36 5.04
CA SER A 555 -6.01 14.52 3.95
C SER A 555 -5.32 14.56 2.59
N SER A 556 -6.04 14.18 1.53
CA SER A 556 -5.56 14.24 0.15
C SER A 556 -6.00 15.54 -0.50
N GLN A 557 -5.09 16.23 -1.20
CA GLN A 557 -5.42 17.43 -1.96
C GLN A 557 -6.11 17.06 -3.27
N ILE A 558 -7.24 17.68 -3.55
CA ILE A 558 -8.00 17.54 -4.79
C ILE A 558 -7.33 18.40 -5.87
N HIS A 559 -6.95 17.78 -6.98
CA HIS A 559 -6.35 18.43 -8.15
C HIS A 559 -7.31 18.50 -9.32
N LEU A 560 -8.23 17.53 -9.45
CA LEU A 560 -9.28 17.51 -10.48
C LEU A 560 -10.52 16.88 -9.90
N ALA A 561 -11.66 17.53 -10.03
CA ALA A 561 -12.96 17.05 -9.57
C ALA A 561 -14.11 17.61 -10.43
N CYS A 562 -15.30 17.12 -10.15
CA CYS A 562 -16.57 17.60 -10.72
C CYS A 562 -17.61 17.65 -9.62
N GLU A 563 -18.42 18.73 -9.56
CA GLU A 563 -19.60 18.81 -8.70
C GLU A 563 -20.60 17.69 -9.04
N LEU A 564 -21.25 17.13 -8.03
CA LEU A 564 -22.18 16.02 -8.18
C LEU A 564 -23.49 16.28 -7.44
N ASP A 565 -24.63 16.09 -8.14
CA ASP A 565 -25.93 15.94 -7.48
C ASP A 565 -26.15 14.46 -7.12
N VAL A 566 -26.11 14.14 -5.82
CA VAL A 566 -26.25 12.78 -5.32
C VAL A 566 -27.66 12.22 -5.56
N ASN A 567 -28.70 13.06 -5.63
CA ASN A 567 -30.07 12.63 -5.88
C ASN A 567 -30.22 12.15 -7.32
N ILE A 568 -29.62 12.87 -8.28
CA ILE A 568 -29.60 12.44 -9.70
C ILE A 568 -28.79 11.16 -9.82
N LEU A 569 -27.64 11.06 -9.14
CA LEU A 569 -26.85 9.83 -9.13
C LEU A 569 -27.64 8.65 -8.59
N GLN A 570 -28.40 8.85 -7.50
CA GLN A 570 -29.20 7.82 -6.86
C GLN A 570 -30.32 7.29 -7.75
N THR A 571 -30.97 8.20 -8.50
CA THR A 571 -32.03 7.81 -9.43
C THR A 571 -31.50 7.13 -10.69
N THR A 572 -30.31 7.49 -11.14
CA THR A 572 -29.69 6.97 -12.37
C THR A 572 -28.93 5.66 -12.11
N PHE A 573 -28.18 5.57 -11.01
CA PHE A 573 -27.33 4.43 -10.69
C PHE A 573 -27.59 3.89 -9.28
N ASP A 574 -28.79 3.40 -9.05
CA ASP A 574 -29.22 2.81 -7.78
C ASP A 574 -28.28 1.70 -7.29
N SER A 575 -27.66 0.96 -8.21
CA SER A 575 -26.72 -0.13 -7.92
C SER A 575 -25.41 0.31 -7.21
N LEU A 576 -25.07 1.59 -7.24
CA LEU A 576 -23.92 2.12 -6.48
C LEU A 576 -24.21 2.26 -4.99
N PHE A 577 -25.49 2.23 -4.61
CA PHE A 577 -25.93 2.41 -3.23
C PHE A 577 -26.29 1.08 -2.59
N SER A 578 -25.91 0.94 -1.33
CA SER A 578 -26.29 -0.18 -0.48
C SER A 578 -27.20 0.29 0.65
N THR A 579 -28.11 -0.57 1.07
CA THR A 579 -28.95 -0.29 2.22
C THR A 579 -28.53 -1.20 3.38
N LYS A 580 -28.19 -0.61 4.52
CA LYS A 580 -27.79 -1.35 5.71
C LYS A 580 -28.64 -0.91 6.90
N GLU A 581 -29.18 -1.85 7.62
CA GLU A 581 -29.77 -1.58 8.90
C GLU A 581 -28.67 -1.60 9.97
N VAL A 582 -28.54 -0.50 10.71
CA VAL A 582 -27.55 -0.33 11.77
C VAL A 582 -28.31 -0.17 13.07
N VAL A 583 -28.04 -1.05 14.00
CA VAL A 583 -28.50 -0.96 15.38
C VAL A 583 -27.27 -0.90 16.25
N ASP A 584 -27.06 0.21 16.92
CA ASP A 584 -25.88 0.40 17.76
C ASP A 584 -26.21 1.30 18.96
N TRP A 585 -25.39 1.22 19.97
CA TRP A 585 -25.49 2.08 21.15
C TRP A 585 -24.72 3.39 20.88
N ASP A 586 -25.44 4.50 20.84
CA ASP A 586 -24.85 5.83 20.74
C ASP A 586 -24.48 6.33 22.13
N GLU A 587 -23.19 6.33 22.45
CA GLU A 587 -22.66 6.74 23.76
C GLU A 587 -22.93 8.22 24.06
N LYS A 588 -22.94 9.09 23.02
CA LYS A 588 -23.20 10.52 23.19
C LYS A 588 -24.66 10.80 23.52
N LYS A 589 -25.58 10.03 22.95
CA LYS A 589 -27.03 10.14 23.18
C LYS A 589 -27.50 9.26 24.33
N GLY A 590 -26.69 8.33 24.83
CA GLY A 590 -27.02 7.39 25.89
C GLY A 590 -28.20 6.49 25.55
N ARG A 591 -28.42 6.17 24.28
CA ARG A 591 -29.54 5.34 23.83
C ARG A 591 -29.18 4.46 22.64
N LEU A 592 -29.94 3.40 22.46
CA LEU A 592 -29.89 2.60 21.24
C LEU A 592 -30.37 3.44 20.06
N VAL A 593 -29.58 3.47 18.99
CA VAL A 593 -29.94 4.07 17.70
C VAL A 593 -30.14 2.95 16.70
N ALA A 594 -31.31 2.88 16.14
CA ALA A 594 -31.68 1.95 15.08
C ALA A 594 -32.03 2.74 13.84
N GLU A 595 -31.24 2.56 12.78
CA GLU A 595 -31.38 3.31 11.53
C GLU A 595 -31.25 2.38 10.34
N LYS A 596 -32.07 2.60 9.33
CA LYS A 596 -31.85 2.11 7.98
C LYS A 596 -31.03 3.17 7.27
N GLN A 597 -29.77 2.85 7.01
CA GLN A 597 -28.84 3.75 6.34
C GLN A 597 -28.72 3.38 4.87
N ARG A 598 -28.92 4.35 4.00
CA ARG A 598 -28.56 4.25 2.60
C ARG A 598 -27.15 4.78 2.42
N LYS A 599 -26.26 3.93 1.93
CA LYS A 599 -24.83 4.20 1.88
C LYS A 599 -24.30 4.14 0.46
N LEU A 600 -23.32 5.00 0.19
CA LEU A 600 -22.44 4.94 -0.95
C LEU A 600 -21.03 4.70 -0.43
N GLY A 601 -20.56 3.45 -0.52
CA GLY A 601 -19.35 3.06 0.18
C GLY A 601 -19.45 3.28 1.70
N GLN A 602 -18.56 4.12 2.25
CA GLN A 602 -18.59 4.51 3.67
C GLN A 602 -19.45 5.76 3.96
N LEU A 603 -19.88 6.48 2.92
CA LEU A 603 -20.73 7.66 3.08
C LEU A 603 -22.17 7.24 3.41
N VAL A 604 -22.76 7.88 4.41
CA VAL A 604 -24.18 7.71 4.75
C VAL A 604 -24.95 8.85 4.10
N ILE A 605 -25.66 8.53 3.02
CA ILE A 605 -26.41 9.52 2.25
C ILE A 605 -27.75 9.83 2.90
N GLU A 606 -28.44 8.80 3.36
CA GLU A 606 -29.76 8.93 4.00
C GLU A 606 -29.84 8.06 5.26
N ARG A 607 -30.53 8.55 6.26
CA ARG A 607 -30.82 7.85 7.51
C ARG A 607 -32.32 7.87 7.78
N VAL A 608 -32.92 6.70 7.86
CA VAL A 608 -34.32 6.53 8.26
C VAL A 608 -34.36 5.80 9.58
N SER A 609 -35.01 6.38 10.58
CA SER A 609 -35.17 5.77 11.89
C SER A 609 -35.99 4.48 11.80
N LEU A 610 -35.51 3.43 12.45
CA LEU A 610 -36.21 2.16 12.63
C LEU A 610 -36.85 2.14 14.02
N PRO A 611 -38.15 2.31 14.12
CA PRO A 611 -38.81 2.43 15.44
C PRO A 611 -38.81 1.12 16.24
N ASN A 612 -38.77 -0.04 15.58
CA ASN A 612 -38.73 -1.35 16.21
C ASN A 612 -37.64 -2.25 15.57
N PRO A 613 -36.39 -2.12 15.97
CA PRO A 613 -35.34 -3.06 15.57
C PRO A 613 -35.67 -4.43 16.15
N GLY A 614 -35.48 -5.50 15.39
CA GLY A 614 -35.66 -6.87 15.88
C GLY A 614 -34.82 -7.14 17.15
N LYS A 615 -35.33 -7.96 18.05
CA LYS A 615 -34.64 -8.29 19.32
C LYS A 615 -33.21 -8.77 19.12
N GLU A 616 -32.99 -9.63 18.14
CA GLU A 616 -31.68 -10.16 17.79
C GLU A 616 -30.65 -9.03 17.47
N LYS A 617 -31.05 -8.03 16.66
CA LYS A 617 -30.18 -6.88 16.34
C LYS A 617 -29.90 -6.00 17.56
N MET A 618 -30.89 -5.88 18.46
CA MET A 618 -30.68 -5.16 19.72
C MET A 618 -29.68 -5.89 20.62
N THR A 619 -29.82 -7.21 20.75
CA THR A 619 -28.88 -8.03 21.51
C THR A 619 -27.46 -7.91 20.94
N GLN A 620 -27.27 -8.03 19.62
CA GLN A 620 -25.97 -7.87 18.95
C GLN A 620 -25.37 -6.47 19.14
N ALA A 621 -26.18 -5.43 19.11
CA ALA A 621 -25.72 -4.06 19.40
C ALA A 621 -25.23 -3.92 20.86
N LEU A 622 -25.90 -4.54 21.82
CA LEU A 622 -25.49 -4.54 23.22
C LEU A 622 -24.23 -5.40 23.45
N LEU A 623 -24.10 -6.55 22.79
CA LEU A 623 -22.86 -7.34 22.82
C LEU A 623 -21.69 -6.56 22.21
N THR A 624 -21.92 -5.84 21.10
CA THR A 624 -20.91 -4.97 20.49
C THR A 624 -20.51 -3.83 21.44
N TYR A 625 -21.45 -3.28 22.19
CA TYR A 625 -21.17 -2.29 23.24
C TYR A 625 -20.27 -2.90 24.32
N VAL A 626 -20.60 -4.11 24.83
CA VAL A 626 -19.78 -4.80 25.85
C VAL A 626 -18.36 -5.08 25.32
N ARG A 627 -18.22 -5.52 24.05
CA ARG A 627 -16.88 -5.70 23.42
C ARG A 627 -16.06 -4.41 23.40
N ARG A 628 -16.69 -3.26 23.13
CA ARG A 628 -16.00 -1.95 23.08
C ARG A 628 -15.63 -1.43 24.46
N GLN A 629 -16.52 -1.59 25.44
CA GLN A 629 -16.33 -1.04 26.80
C GLN A 629 -15.57 -1.99 27.73
N GLY A 630 -15.43 -3.26 27.34
CA GLY A 630 -14.84 -4.29 28.17
C GLY A 630 -15.82 -4.92 29.15
N LEU A 631 -15.38 -5.98 29.83
CA LEU A 631 -16.19 -6.71 30.82
C LEU A 631 -16.60 -5.83 32.02
N SER A 632 -15.91 -4.74 32.27
CA SER A 632 -16.27 -3.76 33.32
C SER A 632 -17.61 -3.07 33.11
N SER A 633 -18.16 -3.13 31.88
CA SER A 633 -19.52 -2.64 31.58
C SER A 633 -20.64 -3.51 32.12
N LEU A 634 -20.33 -4.73 32.54
CA LEU A 634 -21.25 -5.66 33.19
C LEU A 634 -21.29 -5.46 34.73
N ASN A 635 -22.37 -5.91 35.36
CA ASN A 635 -22.50 -5.78 36.80
C ASN A 635 -21.85 -6.97 37.54
N TRP A 636 -20.59 -6.84 37.86
CA TRP A 636 -19.86 -7.84 38.64
C TRP A 636 -20.22 -7.76 40.11
N THR A 637 -21.07 -8.67 40.54
CA THR A 637 -21.36 -8.83 41.96
C THR A 637 -20.20 -9.52 42.67
N PRO A 638 -20.01 -9.31 43.98
CA PRO A 638 -18.96 -10.02 44.73
C PRO A 638 -19.00 -11.55 44.59
N ALA A 639 -20.18 -12.13 44.33
CA ALA A 639 -20.34 -13.55 44.06
C ALA A 639 -19.80 -13.94 42.67
N ALA A 640 -20.08 -13.12 41.66
CA ALA A 640 -19.59 -13.37 40.31
C ALA A 640 -18.05 -13.19 40.21
N GLU A 641 -17.51 -12.14 40.85
CA GLU A 641 -16.05 -11.94 40.94
C GLU A 641 -15.38 -13.13 41.64
N SER A 642 -15.92 -13.55 42.78
CA SER A 642 -15.37 -14.68 43.52
C SER A 642 -15.42 -15.98 42.73
N LEU A 643 -16.51 -16.22 41.99
CA LEU A 643 -16.61 -17.38 41.11
C LEU A 643 -15.57 -17.35 40.00
N LEU A 644 -15.40 -16.20 39.33
CA LEU A 644 -14.44 -16.05 38.26
C LEU A 644 -12.99 -16.25 38.74
N GLU A 645 -12.63 -15.64 39.87
CA GLU A 645 -11.31 -15.85 40.48
C GLU A 645 -11.08 -17.32 40.86
N ARG A 646 -12.11 -17.98 41.41
CA ARG A 646 -12.06 -19.40 41.75
C ARG A 646 -11.84 -20.29 40.52
N ILE A 647 -12.56 -20.00 39.42
CA ILE A 647 -12.39 -20.71 38.16
C ILE A 647 -10.97 -20.50 37.62
N ARG A 648 -10.46 -19.25 37.57
CA ARG A 648 -9.09 -18.95 37.12
C ARG A 648 -8.04 -19.70 37.93
N CYS A 649 -8.22 -19.76 39.26
CA CYS A 649 -7.35 -20.58 40.12
C CYS A 649 -7.44 -22.07 39.77
N ALA A 650 -8.62 -22.58 39.48
CA ALA A 650 -8.82 -23.97 39.10
C ALA A 650 -8.12 -24.30 37.76
N VAL A 651 -8.23 -23.44 36.78
CA VAL A 651 -7.53 -23.55 35.49
C VAL A 651 -6.00 -23.67 35.69
N ASP A 652 -5.42 -22.82 36.53
CA ASP A 652 -3.97 -22.84 36.79
C ASP A 652 -3.53 -24.05 37.61
N TRP A 653 -4.32 -24.48 38.58
CA TRP A 653 -3.89 -25.51 39.53
C TRP A 653 -4.22 -26.94 39.09
N LEU A 654 -5.19 -27.07 38.19
CA LEU A 654 -5.66 -28.34 37.63
C LEU A 654 -5.66 -28.31 36.08
N PRO A 655 -4.49 -28.04 35.44
CA PRO A 655 -4.40 -27.85 33.99
C PRO A 655 -4.72 -29.10 33.15
N GLU A 656 -4.81 -30.27 33.75
CA GLU A 656 -5.16 -31.52 33.09
C GLU A 656 -6.66 -31.63 32.78
N GLN A 657 -7.47 -30.76 33.39
CA GLN A 657 -8.88 -30.73 33.11
C GLN A 657 -9.17 -29.89 31.86
N ALA A 658 -10.20 -30.22 31.07
CA ALA A 658 -10.58 -29.49 29.86
C ALA A 658 -11.33 -28.21 30.19
N TRP A 659 -10.68 -27.24 30.80
CA TRP A 659 -11.25 -25.95 31.14
C TRP A 659 -11.54 -25.09 29.91
N PRO A 660 -12.73 -24.48 29.81
CA PRO A 660 -12.94 -23.35 28.93
C PRO A 660 -12.00 -22.16 29.30
N MET A 661 -11.67 -21.31 28.33
CA MET A 661 -10.86 -20.12 28.60
C MET A 661 -11.69 -19.05 29.33
N PHE A 662 -11.13 -18.49 30.42
CA PHE A 662 -11.74 -17.47 31.27
C PHE A 662 -10.89 -16.21 31.44
N ASP A 663 -9.89 -16.02 30.58
CA ASP A 663 -9.20 -14.74 30.47
C ASP A 663 -10.13 -13.68 29.84
N GLU A 664 -9.80 -12.40 30.03
CA GLU A 664 -10.68 -11.31 29.61
C GLU A 664 -10.90 -11.28 28.08
N ALA A 665 -9.86 -11.56 27.30
CA ALA A 665 -9.95 -11.57 25.84
C ALA A 665 -10.90 -12.68 25.36
N SER A 666 -10.72 -13.91 25.87
CA SER A 666 -11.56 -15.06 25.51
C SER A 666 -13.02 -14.88 25.93
N LEU A 667 -13.27 -14.24 27.07
CA LEU A 667 -14.64 -13.91 27.51
C LEU A 667 -15.28 -12.85 26.60
N LEU A 668 -14.53 -11.85 26.15
CA LEU A 668 -15.04 -10.82 25.24
C LEU A 668 -15.29 -11.37 23.83
N ASP A 669 -14.42 -12.26 23.35
CA ASP A 669 -14.56 -12.86 22.03
C ASP A 669 -15.77 -13.78 21.94
N SER A 670 -16.06 -14.49 23.02
CA SER A 670 -17.13 -15.49 23.09
C SER A 670 -18.42 -15.02 23.78
N LEU A 671 -18.71 -13.73 23.81
CA LEU A 671 -19.94 -13.17 24.42
C LEU A 671 -21.22 -13.78 23.85
N ASP A 672 -21.22 -14.14 22.59
CA ASP A 672 -22.35 -14.78 21.90
C ASP A 672 -22.65 -16.18 22.48
N GLU A 673 -21.68 -16.86 23.08
CA GLU A 673 -21.83 -18.20 23.63
C GLU A 673 -22.34 -18.18 25.10
N TRP A 674 -21.76 -17.29 25.92
CA TRP A 674 -22.00 -17.36 27.37
C TRP A 674 -22.85 -16.24 27.92
N LEU A 675 -22.90 -15.06 27.25
CA LEU A 675 -23.67 -13.90 27.74
C LEU A 675 -25.00 -13.74 26.99
N GLU A 676 -25.01 -13.90 25.67
CA GLU A 676 -26.18 -13.72 24.80
C GLU A 676 -27.39 -14.51 25.26
N PRO A 677 -27.30 -15.80 25.70
CA PRO A 677 -28.44 -16.58 26.17
C PRO A 677 -29.21 -15.95 27.36
N TYR A 678 -28.50 -15.13 28.11
CA TYR A 678 -29.07 -14.44 29.31
C TYR A 678 -29.56 -13.01 28.99
N MET A 679 -29.54 -12.59 27.75
CA MET A 679 -29.95 -11.25 27.31
C MET A 679 -31.34 -11.19 26.73
N THR A 680 -32.16 -12.23 26.84
CA THR A 680 -33.48 -12.31 26.20
C THR A 680 -34.45 -11.20 26.65
N SER A 681 -34.28 -10.63 27.82
CA SER A 681 -35.09 -9.54 28.39
C SER A 681 -34.36 -8.22 28.48
N VAL A 682 -33.15 -8.12 27.92
CA VAL A 682 -32.28 -6.94 27.99
C VAL A 682 -32.48 -6.08 26.74
N ALA A 683 -32.96 -4.86 26.92
CA ALA A 683 -33.23 -3.93 25.83
C ALA A 683 -32.42 -2.62 25.93
N SER A 684 -31.60 -2.47 26.97
CA SER A 684 -30.79 -1.27 27.17
C SER A 684 -29.51 -1.57 27.97
N VAL A 685 -28.51 -0.69 27.86
CA VAL A 685 -27.26 -0.80 28.63
C VAL A 685 -27.52 -0.84 30.14
N LYS A 686 -28.53 -0.09 30.65
CA LYS A 686 -28.91 -0.15 32.06
C LYS A 686 -29.39 -1.54 32.48
N GLU A 687 -29.99 -2.26 31.58
CA GLU A 687 -30.52 -3.61 31.88
C GLU A 687 -29.46 -4.70 31.82
N LEU A 688 -28.26 -4.42 31.33
CA LEU A 688 -27.08 -5.31 31.44
C LEU A 688 -26.80 -5.66 32.91
N SER A 689 -27.13 -4.74 33.86
CA SER A 689 -26.98 -4.97 35.28
C SER A 689 -27.93 -6.03 35.84
N LYS A 690 -28.98 -6.41 35.10
CA LYS A 690 -29.94 -7.45 35.51
C LYS A 690 -29.46 -8.86 35.17
N ILE A 691 -28.40 -9.00 34.36
CA ILE A 691 -27.89 -10.31 33.96
C ILE A 691 -27.24 -10.99 35.15
N ASN A 692 -27.62 -12.22 35.40
CA ASN A 692 -27.02 -13.06 36.44
C ASN A 692 -25.68 -13.65 35.90
N LEU A 693 -24.59 -12.94 36.17
CA LEU A 693 -23.26 -13.37 35.71
C LEU A 693 -22.80 -14.68 36.38
N VAL A 694 -23.26 -14.98 37.61
CA VAL A 694 -22.93 -16.25 38.26
C VAL A 694 -23.51 -17.42 37.49
N GLU A 695 -24.74 -17.30 37.04
CA GLU A 695 -25.40 -18.34 36.23
C GLU A 695 -24.76 -18.48 34.85
N ALA A 696 -24.46 -17.36 34.21
CA ALA A 696 -23.80 -17.33 32.91
C ALA A 696 -22.40 -17.96 32.94
N LEU A 697 -21.59 -17.64 33.95
CA LEU A 697 -20.26 -18.23 34.14
C LEU A 697 -20.31 -19.73 34.45
N ASN A 698 -21.28 -20.17 35.29
CA ASN A 698 -21.48 -21.60 35.56
C ASN A 698 -21.93 -22.37 34.32
N ALA A 699 -22.78 -21.79 33.48
CA ALA A 699 -23.18 -22.40 32.23
C ALA A 699 -22.02 -22.52 31.25
N ARG A 700 -21.15 -21.49 31.14
CA ARG A 700 -19.93 -21.55 30.36
C ARG A 700 -18.97 -22.61 30.87
N LEU A 701 -18.84 -22.75 32.19
CA LEU A 701 -18.02 -23.78 32.79
C LEU A 701 -18.51 -25.18 32.39
N GLY A 702 -19.81 -25.37 32.35
CA GLY A 702 -20.46 -26.58 31.86
C GLY A 702 -20.37 -27.77 32.84
N TRP A 703 -21.18 -28.79 32.57
CA TRP A 703 -21.12 -30.04 33.29
C TRP A 703 -20.00 -30.95 32.73
N PRO A 704 -19.21 -31.65 33.55
CA PRO A 704 -19.32 -31.78 35.04
C PRO A 704 -18.45 -30.76 35.80
N LEU A 705 -17.73 -29.86 35.15
CA LEU A 705 -16.74 -28.95 35.79
C LEU A 705 -17.40 -28.02 36.80
N ASN A 706 -18.62 -27.58 36.56
CA ASN A 706 -19.35 -26.71 37.50
C ASN A 706 -19.70 -27.43 38.85
N GLN A 707 -19.85 -28.74 38.88
CA GLN A 707 -20.02 -29.52 40.11
C GLN A 707 -18.67 -29.80 40.77
N HIS A 708 -17.68 -30.21 40.00
CA HIS A 708 -16.35 -30.51 40.52
C HIS A 708 -15.63 -29.30 41.06
N LEU A 709 -15.94 -28.09 40.55
CA LEU A 709 -15.32 -26.86 41.07
C LEU A 709 -15.61 -26.68 42.56
N ASP A 710 -16.82 -26.97 43.00
CA ASP A 710 -17.19 -26.86 44.43
C ASP A 710 -16.54 -27.94 45.30
N GLU A 711 -16.24 -29.10 44.72
CA GLU A 711 -15.49 -30.15 45.36
C GLU A 711 -14.00 -29.84 45.45
N TRP A 712 -13.38 -29.40 44.34
CA TRP A 712 -11.94 -29.19 44.25
C TRP A 712 -11.46 -27.86 44.84
N LEU A 713 -12.26 -26.80 44.68
CA LEU A 713 -12.02 -25.48 45.23
C LEU A 713 -13.26 -24.98 45.99
N PRO A 714 -13.56 -25.54 47.15
CA PRO A 714 -14.78 -25.17 47.90
C PRO A 714 -14.77 -23.68 48.30
N GLU A 715 -15.93 -23.02 48.27
CA GLU A 715 -16.05 -21.64 48.76
C GLU A 715 -15.76 -21.49 50.25
N HIS A 716 -16.03 -22.52 51.02
CA HIS A 716 -15.91 -22.50 52.49
C HIS A 716 -15.14 -23.71 52.97
N TYR A 717 -14.27 -23.51 53.93
CA TYR A 717 -13.64 -24.56 54.68
C TYR A 717 -14.40 -24.79 55.97
N GLN A 718 -14.68 -26.06 56.31
CA GLN A 718 -15.31 -26.43 57.55
C GLN A 718 -14.27 -26.64 58.63
N LEU A 719 -14.26 -25.76 59.62
CA LEU A 719 -13.31 -25.80 60.70
C LEU A 719 -13.62 -26.96 61.70
N PRO A 720 -12.66 -27.41 62.52
CA PRO A 720 -12.87 -28.40 63.54
C PRO A 720 -13.94 -28.03 64.54
N THR A 721 -14.23 -26.73 64.73
CA THR A 721 -15.35 -26.21 65.54
C THR A 721 -16.74 -26.43 64.93
N GLY A 722 -16.82 -26.94 63.68
CA GLY A 722 -18.05 -27.07 62.91
C GLY A 722 -18.49 -25.80 62.20
N THR A 723 -17.81 -24.68 62.41
CA THR A 723 -18.10 -23.42 61.68
C THR A 723 -17.52 -23.43 60.30
N LYS A 724 -18.18 -22.78 59.32
CA LYS A 724 -17.66 -22.63 57.95
C LYS A 724 -17.07 -21.24 57.78
N LYS A 725 -15.85 -21.19 57.21
CA LYS A 725 -15.17 -19.94 56.89
C LYS A 725 -14.92 -19.86 55.42
N ARG A 726 -15.13 -18.70 54.83
CA ARG A 726 -14.91 -18.46 53.40
C ARG A 726 -13.42 -18.48 53.07
N ILE A 727 -13.06 -19.22 52.02
CA ILE A 727 -11.72 -19.19 51.42
C ILE A 727 -11.68 -18.04 50.42
N ARG A 728 -10.62 -17.24 50.45
CA ARG A 728 -10.39 -16.22 49.44
C ARG A 728 -9.49 -16.80 48.37
N TYR A 729 -10.00 -16.82 47.13
CA TYR A 729 -9.28 -17.18 45.93
C TYR A 729 -8.96 -15.90 45.17
N GLN A 730 -7.74 -15.79 44.69
CA GLN A 730 -7.28 -14.72 43.84
C GLN A 730 -6.28 -15.30 42.84
N HIS A 731 -6.52 -15.08 41.55
CA HIS A 731 -5.65 -15.60 40.50
C HIS A 731 -4.21 -15.14 40.68
N GLY A 732 -3.26 -16.04 40.49
CA GLY A 732 -1.84 -15.79 40.73
C GLY A 732 -1.36 -15.77 42.18
N HIS A 733 -2.28 -15.96 43.14
CA HIS A 733 -1.98 -15.99 44.57
C HIS A 733 -2.41 -17.33 45.20
N GLU A 734 -1.79 -17.65 46.37
CA GLU A 734 -2.20 -18.81 47.17
C GLU A 734 -3.56 -18.57 47.81
N PRO A 735 -4.38 -19.61 48.03
CA PRO A 735 -5.69 -19.49 48.65
C PRO A 735 -5.55 -19.18 50.14
N VAL A 736 -6.34 -18.21 50.63
CA VAL A 736 -6.22 -17.67 52.00
C VAL A 736 -7.45 -17.95 52.82
N LEU A 737 -7.25 -18.44 54.04
CA LEU A 737 -8.28 -18.67 55.03
C LEU A 737 -8.01 -17.85 56.30
N SER A 738 -8.85 -16.86 56.59
CA SER A 738 -8.75 -16.00 57.77
C SER A 738 -9.58 -16.60 58.93
N VAL A 739 -8.89 -17.07 59.96
CA VAL A 739 -9.52 -17.77 61.07
C VAL A 739 -8.94 -17.38 62.42
N ARG A 740 -9.72 -17.43 63.48
CA ARG A 740 -9.17 -17.29 64.82
C ARG A 740 -8.29 -18.50 65.15
N MET A 741 -7.15 -18.27 65.77
CA MET A 741 -6.22 -19.34 66.06
C MET A 741 -6.83 -20.49 66.85
N GLN A 742 -7.74 -20.20 67.78
CA GLN A 742 -8.42 -21.25 68.55
C GLN A 742 -9.38 -22.13 67.74
N GLU A 743 -9.83 -21.65 66.58
CA GLU A 743 -10.78 -22.39 65.72
C GLU A 743 -10.04 -23.46 64.90
N VAL A 744 -8.68 -23.39 64.80
CA VAL A 744 -7.85 -24.39 64.11
C VAL A 744 -7.01 -25.26 65.04
N PHE A 745 -7.21 -25.22 66.35
CA PHE A 745 -6.66 -26.21 67.24
C PHE A 745 -7.17 -27.61 66.87
N GLY A 746 -6.30 -28.63 67.00
CA GLY A 746 -6.60 -29.98 66.56
C GLY A 746 -6.20 -30.24 65.09
N GLU A 747 -5.94 -29.20 64.31
CA GLU A 747 -5.42 -29.36 62.96
C GLU A 747 -3.88 -29.53 63.07
N SER A 748 -3.37 -30.67 62.66
CA SER A 748 -1.95 -30.94 62.69
C SER A 748 -1.17 -30.43 61.49
N THR A 749 -1.85 -30.22 60.36
CA THR A 749 -1.29 -29.76 59.09
C THR A 749 -2.17 -28.68 58.44
N SER A 750 -1.61 -27.90 57.56
CA SER A 750 -2.41 -26.94 56.79
C SER A 750 -3.42 -27.67 55.90
N PRO A 751 -4.71 -27.21 55.88
CA PRO A 751 -5.68 -27.74 54.93
C PRO A 751 -5.29 -27.50 53.48
N THR A 752 -5.76 -28.37 52.57
CA THR A 752 -5.46 -28.27 51.14
C THR A 752 -6.74 -28.17 50.30
N VAL A 753 -6.58 -27.59 49.14
CA VAL A 753 -7.58 -27.52 48.06
C VAL A 753 -6.94 -27.99 46.73
N ALA A 754 -7.72 -27.98 45.65
CA ALA A 754 -7.27 -28.43 44.34
C ALA A 754 -6.68 -29.87 44.37
N ILE A 755 -7.47 -30.80 44.92
CA ILE A 755 -7.09 -32.21 45.04
C ILE A 755 -5.72 -32.40 45.77
N GLY A 756 -5.50 -31.61 46.83
CA GLY A 756 -4.29 -31.65 47.63
C GLY A 756 -3.06 -30.88 47.06
N ARG A 757 -3.19 -30.24 45.90
CA ARG A 757 -2.09 -29.53 45.26
C ARG A 757 -1.75 -28.18 45.86
N LYS A 758 -2.74 -27.50 46.49
CA LYS A 758 -2.55 -26.19 47.07
C LYS A 758 -2.88 -26.21 48.54
N ARG A 759 -1.93 -25.73 49.37
CA ARG A 759 -2.12 -25.52 50.78
C ARG A 759 -2.84 -24.20 51.04
N LEU A 760 -3.78 -24.13 51.97
CA LEU A 760 -4.35 -22.88 52.40
C LEU A 760 -3.31 -22.08 53.20
N VAL A 761 -3.18 -20.84 52.89
CA VAL A 761 -2.46 -19.88 53.73
C VAL A 761 -3.42 -19.46 54.81
N LEU A 762 -3.06 -19.77 56.06
CA LEU A 762 -3.88 -19.42 57.22
C LEU A 762 -3.46 -18.04 57.73
N GLU A 763 -4.39 -17.09 57.70
CA GLU A 763 -4.30 -15.85 58.47
C GLU A 763 -4.87 -16.09 59.87
N LEU A 764 -4.00 -16.41 60.79
CA LEU A 764 -4.33 -16.69 62.15
C LEU A 764 -4.64 -15.36 62.88
N LEU A 765 -5.88 -15.25 63.40
CA LEU A 765 -6.36 -14.05 64.04
C LEU A 765 -6.47 -14.26 65.55
N SER A 766 -6.29 -13.20 66.31
CA SER A 766 -6.60 -13.13 67.74
C SER A 766 -8.12 -13.32 68.00
N PRO A 767 -8.51 -13.58 69.29
CA PRO A 767 -9.93 -13.58 69.67
C PRO A 767 -10.71 -12.33 69.26
N ALA A 768 -10.02 -11.17 69.20
CA ALA A 768 -10.58 -9.90 68.72
C ALA A 768 -10.43 -9.67 67.21
N GLN A 769 -10.16 -10.72 66.42
CA GLN A 769 -10.03 -10.74 64.97
C GLN A 769 -8.92 -9.83 64.42
N ARG A 770 -7.84 -9.65 65.16
CA ARG A 770 -6.61 -8.97 64.69
C ARG A 770 -5.59 -9.96 64.19
N PRO A 771 -4.88 -9.68 63.08
CA PRO A 771 -3.87 -10.59 62.58
C PRO A 771 -2.78 -10.90 63.63
N LEU A 772 -2.41 -12.14 63.77
CA LEU A 772 -1.37 -12.61 64.64
C LEU A 772 -0.21 -13.19 63.85
N GLN A 773 -0.53 -14.08 62.88
CA GLN A 773 0.43 -14.80 62.11
C GLN A 773 -0.20 -15.16 60.75
N VAL A 774 0.62 -15.21 59.74
CA VAL A 774 0.28 -15.77 58.43
C VAL A 774 1.17 -16.98 58.18
N THR A 775 0.62 -18.12 57.90
CA THR A 775 1.38 -19.35 57.66
C THR A 775 0.76 -20.24 56.60
N SER A 776 1.59 -20.80 55.72
CA SER A 776 1.19 -21.86 54.77
C SER A 776 1.54 -23.24 55.31
N ASP A 777 2.30 -23.32 56.45
CA ASP A 777 2.69 -24.56 57.11
C ASP A 777 2.33 -24.49 58.61
N LEU A 778 1.14 -25.01 58.90
CA LEU A 778 0.59 -24.99 60.25
C LEU A 778 1.42 -25.87 61.18
N ALA A 779 1.94 -27.01 60.69
CA ALA A 779 2.80 -27.90 61.48
C ALA A 779 4.08 -27.24 61.93
N ALA A 780 4.77 -26.56 60.97
CA ALA A 780 5.97 -25.79 61.27
C ALA A 780 5.67 -24.64 62.25
N PHE A 781 4.53 -23.96 62.10
CA PHE A 781 4.11 -22.93 63.01
C PHE A 781 3.90 -23.45 64.42
N TRP A 782 3.16 -24.56 64.61
CA TRP A 782 2.89 -25.19 65.94
C TRP A 782 4.21 -25.58 66.64
N ASN A 783 5.17 -26.11 65.87
CA ASN A 783 6.45 -26.57 66.43
C ASN A 783 7.47 -25.43 66.62
N GLY A 784 7.26 -24.30 66.06
CA GLY A 784 8.16 -23.14 66.06
C GLY A 784 7.60 -21.92 66.80
N SER A 785 7.18 -20.93 66.01
CA SER A 785 6.83 -19.57 66.48
C SER A 785 5.56 -19.48 67.31
N TYR A 786 4.76 -20.56 67.38
CA TYR A 786 3.56 -20.60 68.22
C TYR A 786 3.85 -20.34 69.69
N LYS A 787 5.00 -20.81 70.24
CA LYS A 787 5.35 -20.61 71.64
C LYS A 787 5.49 -19.14 72.02
N ASP A 788 6.03 -18.35 71.12
CA ASP A 788 6.16 -16.88 71.34
C ASP A 788 4.81 -16.19 71.28
N VAL A 789 3.99 -16.54 70.26
CA VAL A 789 2.61 -16.05 70.14
C VAL A 789 1.77 -16.47 71.32
N GLN A 790 1.89 -17.71 71.79
CA GLN A 790 1.18 -18.22 72.97
C GLN A 790 1.48 -17.40 74.22
N LYS A 791 2.79 -17.09 74.47
CA LYS A 791 3.26 -16.32 75.63
C LYS A 791 2.66 -14.89 75.59
N GLU A 792 2.72 -14.25 74.46
CA GLU A 792 2.10 -12.92 74.27
C GLU A 792 0.58 -12.96 74.44
N MET A 793 -0.08 -13.91 73.80
CA MET A 793 -1.54 -14.02 73.82
C MET A 793 -2.10 -14.48 75.17
N LYS A 794 -1.40 -15.32 75.93
CA LYS A 794 -1.77 -15.64 77.31
C LYS A 794 -1.85 -14.36 78.20
N GLY A 795 -0.90 -13.42 77.96
CA GLY A 795 -0.97 -12.14 78.67
C GLY A 795 -2.10 -11.21 78.19
N ARG A 796 -2.31 -11.13 76.88
CA ARG A 796 -3.28 -10.20 76.29
C ARG A 796 -4.74 -10.67 76.35
N TYR A 797 -4.94 -12.00 76.23
CA TYR A 797 -6.26 -12.65 76.23
C TYR A 797 -6.32 -13.82 77.22
N PRO A 798 -6.17 -13.59 78.59
CA PRO A 798 -6.03 -14.61 79.59
C PRO A 798 -7.31 -15.47 79.77
N LYS A 799 -8.48 -14.91 79.33
CA LYS A 799 -9.74 -15.62 79.39
C LYS A 799 -9.92 -16.66 78.31
N HIS A 800 -9.03 -16.69 77.31
CA HIS A 800 -9.08 -17.65 76.19
C HIS A 800 -8.12 -18.82 76.43
N VAL A 801 -8.33 -19.90 75.64
CA VAL A 801 -7.51 -21.11 75.77
C VAL A 801 -6.24 -20.93 74.87
N TRP A 802 -5.06 -21.22 75.49
CA TRP A 802 -3.75 -21.21 74.80
C TRP A 802 -2.98 -22.47 75.26
N PRO A 803 -3.26 -23.66 74.59
CA PRO A 803 -2.65 -24.94 74.98
C PRO A 803 -1.14 -25.01 74.65
N ASP A 804 -0.43 -25.87 75.33
CA ASP A 804 0.97 -26.12 75.07
C ASP A 804 1.18 -27.01 73.84
N ASP A 805 0.20 -27.85 73.55
CA ASP A 805 0.11 -28.66 72.34
C ASP A 805 -1.17 -28.31 71.56
N PRO A 806 -1.11 -27.30 70.66
CA PRO A 806 -2.28 -26.83 69.89
C PRO A 806 -2.73 -27.83 68.82
N ALA A 807 -1.81 -28.67 68.30
CA ALA A 807 -2.12 -29.67 67.27
C ALA A 807 -3.07 -30.79 67.75
N ASN A 808 -3.02 -31.11 69.04
CA ASN A 808 -3.87 -32.15 69.65
C ASN A 808 -4.96 -31.59 70.57
N HIS A 809 -5.13 -30.28 70.59
CA HIS A 809 -6.12 -29.64 71.44
C HIS A 809 -7.48 -29.45 70.72
N VAL A 810 -8.56 -29.61 71.45
CA VAL A 810 -9.89 -29.39 70.87
C VAL A 810 -10.15 -27.92 70.51
N ALA A 811 -10.54 -27.70 69.25
CA ALA A 811 -10.83 -26.38 68.71
C ALA A 811 -12.01 -25.73 69.45
N THR A 812 -11.91 -24.43 69.66
CA THR A 812 -12.98 -23.75 70.42
C THR A 812 -13.15 -22.29 70.05
N THR A 813 -14.38 -21.80 70.09
CA THR A 813 -14.69 -20.36 69.98
C THR A 813 -14.99 -19.78 71.40
N LYS A 814 -15.07 -20.64 72.44
CA LYS A 814 -15.48 -20.30 73.80
C LYS A 814 -14.30 -19.83 74.65
N THR A 815 -14.63 -19.04 75.68
CA THR A 815 -13.67 -18.67 76.74
C THR A 815 -13.52 -19.81 77.74
N LYS A 816 -12.45 -19.83 78.56
CA LYS A 816 -12.23 -20.85 79.64
C LYS A 816 -13.49 -21.00 80.56
N ARG A 817 -14.16 -19.90 80.92
CA ARG A 817 -15.32 -19.93 81.77
C ARG A 817 -16.53 -20.59 81.09
N GLN A 818 -16.67 -20.41 79.74
CA GLN A 818 -17.76 -21.04 79.01
C GLN A 818 -17.55 -22.56 78.84
N LEU A 819 -16.24 -22.96 78.65
CA LEU A 819 -15.87 -24.39 78.54
C LEU A 819 -16.03 -25.15 79.86
N ASN A 820 -15.89 -24.48 80.99
CA ASN A 820 -16.08 -25.10 82.32
C ASN A 820 -17.59 -25.20 82.73
N ASN A 821 -18.46 -24.56 82.02
CA ASN A 821 -19.92 -24.59 82.34
C ASN A 821 -20.69 -25.50 81.38
N ASP A 822 -20.07 -26.09 80.38
CA ASP A 822 -20.55 -27.17 79.54
C ASP A 822 -20.05 -28.54 80.11
#